data_cb50d1aa8efc16557793bc4512ec42a7
#
_entry.id   cb50d1aa8efc16557793bc4512ec42a7
#
_cell.length_a   1.000
_cell.length_b   1.000
_cell.length_c   1.000
_cell.angle_alpha   90.00
_cell.angle_beta   90.00
_cell.angle_gamma   90.00
#
_symmetry.space_group_name_H-M   'P 1'
#
loop_
_entity.id
_entity.type
_entity.pdbx_description
1 polymer ?
#
loop_
_entity_poly.entity_id
_entity_poly.type
_entity_poly.pdbx_seq_one_letter_code
_entity_poly.pdbx_strand_id
1 'polypeptide(L)'
;MPLKTLSGKHADPRKGRGAGINPEGRFENVTREAYDDGWNTPPDDLPPLKTYVTEERAKSIITRNNSPDIPFTQSINPYQGCEHGCVYCVGGDTPILMADGTTRPIADVRAGDAIYGTVRSGWYRRYVKAHVLAHWSVIKPAYRITLEDGTSLVAGADHRFLTERGWKFVADSGSGKQRMHLTTGNKLMGTGAFASPPAKDRDYRLGYLYGLIRGDGLLASYHYQRAGRAHDDQHQFRLALCDTEALQRAQEYLRDWQIATQEYVFQKAAAGRRVMHAIRTHARPNVEQIRALIAWPAAPSPGWTAGFLAGIFDAEGSYSQGILRISNTDKEIIAWISRCLRTLNFRFALEHVRREQLKPIEVMRLAGGLREHLRFFHSVDPAITRKREIGGQAVKSDARLGIVSVEPIGKALRLYDITTDTEDFIANGVVSHNCYARPSHAYRNLSPGIDFETRLFAKVNAAELLREELSRPGYTCEVISLGANTDPYQPIERDYKITRGILEVLSEFNHPVGIVTKGAMVERDIDILAPMAERNLVNVFISVNNLDHELARRLEPRCSAPQRRLQAIKTLSEAGIPVGVLVAPVIPFLTDHQIEPVLEAAWEHGARQAGYVLMRLPWEIKDLFKDWLVRHYPLKADHVMSRVREMRGGRENDPGFGSRMRGTGELADLLAQRFQIACKRFGFNGDRRNRTLDTTRFRPPQRDGQLTLF
;
A
#
# COMPACT_ATOMS: atom_id res chain seq x y z
N MET A 1 30.49 -23.95 -11.50
CA MET A 1 31.31 -22.73 -11.49
C MET A 1 30.80 -21.83 -10.37
N PRO A 2 31.62 -21.37 -9.43
CA PRO A 2 31.13 -20.56 -8.32
C PRO A 2 30.87 -19.12 -8.80
N LEU A 3 29.70 -18.61 -8.46
CA LEU A 3 29.31 -17.20 -8.64
C LEU A 3 30.30 -16.28 -7.93
N LYS A 4 30.99 -15.43 -8.66
CA LYS A 4 31.82 -14.37 -8.12
C LYS A 4 30.93 -13.38 -7.36
N THR A 5 31.14 -13.29 -6.05
CA THR A 5 30.63 -12.22 -5.21
C THR A 5 31.19 -10.89 -5.69
N LEU A 6 30.36 -10.07 -6.33
CA LEU A 6 30.65 -8.66 -6.54
C LEU A 6 30.61 -7.99 -5.15
N SER A 7 31.78 -7.66 -4.61
CA SER A 7 31.94 -6.81 -3.44
C SER A 7 31.36 -5.45 -3.80
N GLY A 8 30.20 -5.11 -3.20
CA GLY A 8 29.58 -3.81 -3.39
C GLY A 8 30.46 -2.70 -2.84
N LYS A 9 31.26 -2.08 -3.68
CA LYS A 9 31.68 -0.70 -3.46
C LYS A 9 30.42 0.15 -3.50
N HIS A 10 30.23 1.01 -2.49
CA HIS A 10 29.16 2.00 -2.46
C HIS A 10 29.12 2.71 -3.82
N ALA A 11 28.01 2.63 -4.51
CA ALA A 11 27.81 3.38 -5.75
C ALA A 11 27.98 4.86 -5.41
N ASP A 12 28.92 5.52 -6.06
CA ASP A 12 29.18 6.95 -5.91
C ASP A 12 27.88 7.71 -6.21
N PRO A 13 27.47 8.66 -5.35
CA PRO A 13 26.20 9.37 -5.55
C PRO A 13 26.26 10.08 -6.91
N ARG A 14 25.38 9.66 -7.84
CA ARG A 14 25.34 10.24 -9.19
C ARG A 14 25.10 11.73 -9.08
N LYS A 15 26.10 12.49 -9.46
CA LYS A 15 26.25 13.95 -9.26
C LYS A 15 24.96 14.70 -9.61
N GLY A 16 24.31 15.36 -8.63
CA GLY A 16 23.13 16.19 -8.84
C GLY A 16 21.78 15.45 -8.78
N ARG A 17 21.70 14.23 -8.22
CA ARG A 17 20.45 13.50 -8.00
C ARG A 17 20.29 13.10 -6.52
N GLY A 18 19.05 13.05 -6.02
CA GLY A 18 18.73 12.65 -4.65
C GLY A 18 18.65 11.13 -4.48
N ALA A 19 18.12 10.40 -5.46
CA ALA A 19 18.05 8.94 -5.44
C ALA A 19 19.35 8.29 -5.93
N GLY A 20 19.85 7.31 -5.17
CA GLY A 20 21.02 6.52 -5.55
C GLY A 20 20.69 5.26 -6.35
N ILE A 21 19.43 4.86 -6.41
CA ILE A 21 18.95 3.60 -7.01
C ILE A 21 17.73 3.82 -7.89
N ASN A 22 17.51 2.90 -8.83
CA ASN A 22 16.34 2.90 -9.73
C ASN A 22 15.59 1.56 -9.60
N PRO A 23 14.68 1.39 -8.63
CA PRO A 23 13.90 0.17 -8.50
C PRO A 23 12.90 0.03 -9.65
N GLU A 24 12.55 -1.20 -10.02
CA GLU A 24 11.59 -1.49 -11.09
C GLU A 24 10.21 -0.87 -10.80
N GLY A 25 9.60 -0.28 -11.82
CA GLY A 25 8.26 0.34 -11.75
C GLY A 25 7.14 -0.71 -11.86
N ARG A 26 5.98 -0.42 -11.27
CA ARG A 26 4.81 -1.33 -11.12
C ARG A 26 4.29 -1.95 -12.40
N PHE A 27 4.50 -1.31 -13.53
CA PHE A 27 3.95 -1.69 -14.82
C PHE A 27 5.03 -1.90 -15.88
N GLU A 28 6.31 -1.97 -15.46
CA GLU A 28 7.42 -2.24 -16.38
C GLU A 28 7.36 -3.69 -16.86
N ASN A 29 7.13 -3.87 -18.16
CA ASN A 29 7.14 -5.17 -18.83
C ASN A 29 8.54 -5.61 -19.27
N VAL A 30 9.57 -4.84 -18.93
CA VAL A 30 10.96 -5.05 -19.36
C VAL A 30 11.87 -5.03 -18.14
N THR A 31 12.56 -6.12 -17.89
CA THR A 31 13.63 -6.22 -16.89
C THR A 31 14.89 -5.58 -17.44
N ARG A 32 15.47 -4.60 -16.72
CA ARG A 32 16.75 -3.98 -17.09
C ARG A 32 17.85 -4.64 -16.28
N GLU A 33 18.66 -5.48 -16.93
CA GLU A 33 19.88 -5.99 -16.36
C GLU A 33 21.06 -5.09 -16.78
N ALA A 34 21.95 -4.79 -15.83
CA ALA A 34 23.24 -4.18 -16.17
C ALA A 34 24.11 -5.24 -16.82
N TYR A 35 24.26 -5.17 -18.12
CA TYR A 35 25.15 -6.04 -18.87
C TYR A 35 26.53 -5.36 -18.96
N ASP A 36 27.57 -6.03 -18.48
CA ASP A 36 28.94 -5.62 -18.67
C ASP A 36 29.43 -6.22 -19.99
N ASP A 37 29.57 -5.37 -20.99
CA ASP A 37 30.06 -5.74 -22.32
C ASP A 37 31.59 -5.75 -22.40
N GLY A 38 32.28 -5.59 -21.26
CA GLY A 38 33.74 -5.56 -21.16
C GLY A 38 34.40 -4.23 -21.51
N TRP A 39 33.63 -3.21 -21.88
CA TRP A 39 34.11 -1.83 -22.10
C TRP A 39 33.87 -1.01 -20.82
N ASN A 40 34.58 -1.32 -19.76
CA ASN A 40 34.42 -0.63 -18.46
C ASN A 40 34.82 0.83 -18.55
N THR A 41 33.85 1.73 -18.52
CA THR A 41 34.07 3.16 -18.22
C THR A 41 34.16 3.30 -16.70
N PRO A 42 35.25 3.85 -16.12
CA PRO A 42 35.34 4.09 -14.69
C PRO A 42 34.13 4.91 -14.18
N PRO A 43 33.58 4.63 -12.97
CA PRO A 43 32.43 5.33 -12.43
C PRO A 43 32.59 6.87 -12.35
N ASP A 44 33.81 7.36 -12.25
CA ASP A 44 34.13 8.79 -12.14
C ASP A 44 34.01 9.56 -13.47
N ASP A 45 34.01 8.86 -14.62
CA ASP A 45 33.94 9.45 -15.97
C ASP A 45 32.53 9.44 -16.57
N LEU A 46 31.51 8.90 -15.85
CA LEU A 46 30.15 8.89 -16.34
C LEU A 46 29.56 10.31 -16.35
N PRO A 47 28.98 10.76 -17.48
CA PRO A 47 28.34 12.07 -17.55
C PRO A 47 27.14 12.14 -16.59
N PRO A 48 26.79 13.34 -16.08
CA PRO A 48 25.63 13.48 -15.20
C PRO A 48 24.35 13.01 -15.92
N LEU A 49 23.49 12.30 -15.18
CA LEU A 49 22.23 11.76 -15.70
C LEU A 49 21.35 12.90 -16.26
N LYS A 50 21.05 12.83 -17.55
CA LYS A 50 20.14 13.76 -18.23
C LYS A 50 18.69 13.54 -17.76
N THR A 51 17.92 14.61 -17.68
CA THR A 51 16.46 14.57 -17.52
C THR A 51 15.82 14.43 -18.90
N TYR A 52 14.92 13.48 -19.04
CA TYR A 52 14.08 13.28 -20.22
C TYR A 52 12.67 13.73 -19.87
N VAL A 53 12.10 14.59 -20.71
CA VAL A 53 10.74 15.10 -20.54
C VAL A 53 9.86 14.56 -21.64
N THR A 54 8.74 13.91 -21.25
CA THR A 54 7.71 13.45 -22.19
C THR A 54 6.57 14.46 -22.17
N GLU A 55 6.24 15.02 -23.32
CA GLU A 55 5.06 15.86 -23.48
C GLU A 55 3.79 15.03 -23.45
N GLU A 56 2.80 15.48 -22.68
CA GLU A 56 1.54 14.80 -22.49
C GLU A 56 0.37 15.76 -22.69
N ARG A 57 -0.65 15.32 -23.41
CA ARG A 57 -1.95 15.97 -23.44
C ARG A 57 -2.88 15.35 -22.39
N ALA A 58 -3.10 16.05 -21.29
CA ALA A 58 -3.96 15.61 -20.20
C ALA A 58 -5.45 15.67 -20.63
N LYS A 59 -6.31 14.92 -19.93
CA LYS A 59 -7.78 14.94 -20.13
C LYS A 59 -8.50 15.87 -19.15
N SER A 60 -7.89 16.19 -18.02
CA SER A 60 -8.35 17.11 -16.99
C SER A 60 -7.15 17.69 -16.26
N ILE A 61 -7.26 18.91 -15.77
CA ILE A 61 -6.14 19.58 -15.10
C ILE A 61 -6.43 19.91 -13.64
N ILE A 62 -7.66 20.20 -13.27
CA ILE A 62 -8.05 20.44 -11.86
C ILE A 62 -8.27 19.11 -11.16
N THR A 63 -7.52 18.87 -10.09
CA THR A 63 -7.70 17.72 -9.19
C THR A 63 -8.43 18.17 -7.93
N ARG A 64 -9.50 17.46 -7.55
CA ARG A 64 -10.27 17.71 -6.33
C ARG A 64 -9.74 16.87 -5.18
N ASN A 65 -9.74 17.44 -3.96
CA ASN A 65 -9.23 16.82 -2.74
C ASN A 65 -10.23 17.00 -1.60
N ASN A 66 -10.49 15.92 -0.86
CA ASN A 66 -11.42 15.91 0.27
C ASN A 66 -10.71 15.70 1.62
N SER A 67 -9.39 15.87 1.70
CA SER A 67 -8.61 15.71 2.93
C SER A 67 -8.88 16.84 3.91
N PRO A 68 -9.35 16.56 5.16
CA PRO A 68 -9.78 17.61 6.10
C PRO A 68 -8.63 18.43 6.71
N ASP A 69 -7.38 18.03 6.56
CA ASP A 69 -6.19 18.71 7.09
C ASP A 69 -5.37 19.45 6.03
N ILE A 70 -5.87 19.53 4.80
CA ILE A 70 -5.29 20.31 3.70
C ILE A 70 -6.21 21.50 3.44
N PRO A 71 -5.70 22.75 3.46
CA PRO A 71 -6.53 23.96 3.39
C PRO A 71 -7.02 24.31 1.98
N PHE A 72 -7.06 23.33 1.06
CA PHE A 72 -7.57 23.53 -0.29
C PHE A 72 -8.30 22.27 -0.80
N THR A 73 -9.34 22.48 -1.58
CA THR A 73 -10.15 21.43 -2.19
C THR A 73 -9.79 21.18 -3.65
N GLN A 74 -9.14 22.14 -4.30
CA GLN A 74 -8.73 22.09 -5.70
C GLN A 74 -7.21 22.29 -5.83
N SER A 75 -6.58 21.52 -6.70
CA SER A 75 -5.15 21.65 -7.00
C SER A 75 -4.83 21.40 -8.46
N ILE A 76 -3.75 22.01 -8.93
CA ILE A 76 -3.17 21.78 -10.25
C ILE A 76 -1.72 21.35 -10.08
N ASN A 77 -1.35 20.27 -10.79
CA ASN A 77 0.02 19.80 -10.90
C ASN A 77 0.41 19.77 -12.39
N PRO A 78 1.14 20.76 -12.89
CA PRO A 78 1.50 20.90 -14.30
C PRO A 78 2.44 19.78 -14.78
N TYR A 79 3.19 19.19 -13.86
CA TYR A 79 4.17 18.14 -14.10
C TYR A 79 3.89 16.90 -13.29
N GLN A 80 4.37 15.74 -13.78
CA GLN A 80 4.43 14.49 -13.02
C GLN A 80 5.88 14.01 -12.99
N GLY A 81 6.33 13.51 -11.81
CA GLY A 81 7.75 13.34 -11.50
C GLY A 81 8.34 14.63 -10.93
N CYS A 82 9.40 14.48 -10.18
CA CYS A 82 10.07 15.61 -9.54
C CYS A 82 11.54 15.30 -9.35
N GLU A 83 12.42 16.20 -9.76
CA GLU A 83 13.86 16.03 -9.67
C GLU A 83 14.42 15.99 -8.23
N HIS A 84 13.57 15.96 -7.21
CA HIS A 84 13.91 16.13 -5.78
C HIS A 84 13.97 14.86 -4.90
N GLY A 85 13.79 13.68 -5.39
CA GLY A 85 13.87 12.25 -4.91
C GLY A 85 13.96 11.72 -3.46
N CYS A 86 13.32 10.64 -3.11
CA CYS A 86 13.23 9.98 -1.72
C CYS A 86 12.90 8.41 -1.58
N VAL A 87 13.14 7.21 -0.49
CA VAL A 87 13.10 5.64 -0.40
C VAL A 87 12.70 4.70 0.83
N TYR A 88 12.32 3.13 0.87
CA TYR A 88 11.94 2.05 1.97
C TYR A 88 11.86 0.49 1.63
N CYS A 89 11.82 -0.79 2.52
CA CYS A 89 11.56 -2.27 2.20
C CYS A 89 11.62 -3.47 3.24
N VAL A 90 11.14 -4.84 2.91
CA VAL A 90 11.15 -6.13 3.66
C VAL A 90 11.74 -7.36 2.90
N GLY A 91 11.94 -8.56 3.56
CA GLY A 91 12.53 -9.79 2.99
C GLY A 91 11.71 -10.47 1.89
N GLY A 92 12.38 -11.04 0.86
CA GLY A 92 11.72 -11.55 -0.35
C GLY A 92 10.89 -12.82 -0.17
N ASP A 93 11.21 -13.66 0.80
CA ASP A 93 10.51 -14.89 1.18
C ASP A 93 9.30 -14.66 2.09
N THR A 94 9.06 -13.41 2.52
CA THR A 94 7.94 -13.06 3.39
C THR A 94 6.60 -13.37 2.73
N PRO A 95 5.76 -14.28 3.29
CA PRO A 95 4.48 -14.62 2.69
C PRO A 95 3.45 -13.49 2.89
N ILE A 96 2.82 -13.09 1.79
CA ILE A 96 1.77 -12.08 1.74
C ILE A 96 0.41 -12.76 1.64
N LEU A 97 -0.57 -12.31 2.40
CA LEU A 97 -1.94 -12.85 2.36
C LEU A 97 -2.67 -12.32 1.12
N MET A 98 -2.98 -13.24 0.19
CA MET A 98 -3.69 -12.94 -1.04
C MET A 98 -5.21 -12.81 -0.80
N ALA A 99 -5.91 -12.10 -1.68
CA ALA A 99 -7.36 -11.87 -1.54
C ALA A 99 -8.24 -13.12 -1.69
N ASP A 100 -7.69 -14.20 -2.24
CA ASP A 100 -8.33 -15.53 -2.30
C ASP A 100 -8.11 -16.38 -1.04
N GLY A 101 -7.42 -15.82 -0.04
CA GLY A 101 -7.08 -16.49 1.22
C GLY A 101 -5.86 -17.40 1.13
N THR A 102 -5.13 -17.42 0.03
CA THR A 102 -3.82 -18.10 -0.09
C THR A 102 -2.67 -17.20 0.34
N THR A 103 -1.46 -17.72 0.32
CA THR A 103 -0.24 -16.93 0.58
C THR A 103 0.73 -17.03 -0.58
N ARG A 104 1.49 -15.94 -0.83
CA ARG A 104 2.53 -15.89 -1.85
C ARG A 104 3.75 -15.13 -1.30
N PRO A 105 5.01 -15.57 -1.55
CA PRO A 105 6.21 -14.79 -1.19
C PRO A 105 6.14 -13.38 -1.79
N ILE A 106 6.59 -12.36 -1.04
CA ILE A 106 6.53 -10.98 -1.56
C ILE A 106 7.35 -10.81 -2.84
N ALA A 107 8.44 -11.58 -3.02
CA ALA A 107 9.24 -11.57 -4.24
C ALA A 107 8.43 -11.99 -5.50
N ASP A 108 7.39 -12.81 -5.33
CA ASP A 108 6.56 -13.37 -6.40
C ASP A 108 5.25 -12.61 -6.61
N VAL A 109 4.93 -11.66 -5.73
CA VAL A 109 3.78 -10.76 -5.86
C VAL A 109 4.03 -9.78 -7.01
N ARG A 110 2.98 -9.45 -7.77
CA ARG A 110 3.05 -8.53 -8.91
C ARG A 110 2.04 -7.40 -8.77
N ALA A 111 2.30 -6.30 -9.45
CA ALA A 111 1.31 -5.22 -9.59
C ALA A 111 0.04 -5.76 -10.28
N GLY A 112 -1.13 -5.40 -9.75
CA GLY A 112 -2.43 -5.92 -10.16
C GLY A 112 -2.91 -7.11 -9.32
N ASP A 113 -2.04 -7.79 -8.57
CA ASP A 113 -2.47 -8.85 -7.65
C ASP A 113 -3.41 -8.29 -6.58
N ALA A 114 -4.46 -9.05 -6.27
CA ALA A 114 -5.36 -8.75 -5.16
C ALA A 114 -4.84 -9.42 -3.87
N ILE A 115 -4.72 -8.63 -2.81
CA ILE A 115 -4.23 -9.06 -1.50
C ILE A 115 -5.17 -8.59 -0.38
N TYR A 116 -4.87 -8.93 0.87
CA TYR A 116 -5.48 -8.28 2.02
C TYR A 116 -4.61 -7.15 2.57
N GLY A 117 -5.22 -5.98 2.74
CA GLY A 117 -4.73 -4.86 3.54
C GLY A 117 -5.68 -4.58 4.69
N THR A 118 -5.55 -3.42 5.35
CA THR A 118 -6.44 -3.02 6.43
C THR A 118 -6.90 -1.57 6.33
N VAL A 119 -8.14 -1.31 6.76
CA VAL A 119 -8.65 0.07 6.92
C VAL A 119 -9.14 0.31 8.34
N ARG A 120 -9.01 1.54 8.83
CA ARG A 120 -9.57 1.94 10.11
C ARG A 120 -11.07 2.20 9.96
N SER A 121 -11.88 1.48 10.72
CA SER A 121 -13.33 1.63 10.78
C SER A 121 -13.77 1.80 12.23
N GLY A 122 -14.07 3.04 12.66
CA GLY A 122 -14.33 3.38 14.05
C GLY A 122 -13.12 3.10 14.96
N TRP A 123 -13.34 2.34 16.02
CA TRP A 123 -12.32 1.99 17.02
C TRP A 123 -11.35 0.88 16.58
N TYR A 124 -11.67 0.11 15.48
CA TYR A 124 -10.91 -1.05 15.05
C TYR A 124 -10.37 -0.88 13.65
N ARG A 125 -9.23 -1.52 13.35
CA ARG A 125 -8.83 -1.84 11.98
C ARG A 125 -9.55 -3.11 11.54
N ARG A 126 -9.91 -3.18 10.23
CA ARG A 126 -10.56 -4.33 9.62
C ARG A 126 -9.81 -4.76 8.38
N TYR A 127 -9.75 -6.08 8.14
CA TYR A 127 -9.23 -6.63 6.90
C TYR A 127 -10.13 -6.23 5.73
N VAL A 128 -9.53 -5.79 4.63
CA VAL A 128 -10.21 -5.48 3.37
C VAL A 128 -9.38 -6.00 2.20
N LYS A 129 -10.03 -6.29 1.08
CA LYS A 129 -9.32 -6.59 -0.17
C LYS A 129 -8.67 -5.32 -0.70
N ALA A 130 -7.43 -5.43 -1.08
CA ALA A 130 -6.56 -4.37 -1.57
C ALA A 130 -5.86 -4.84 -2.84
N HIS A 131 -5.39 -3.90 -3.67
CA HIS A 131 -4.63 -4.22 -4.87
C HIS A 131 -3.19 -3.77 -4.73
N VAL A 132 -2.30 -4.61 -5.19
CA VAL A 132 -0.88 -4.25 -5.32
C VAL A 132 -0.73 -3.25 -6.45
N LEU A 133 -0.28 -2.07 -6.13
CA LEU A 133 -0.08 -0.99 -7.09
C LEU A 133 1.37 -0.94 -7.60
N ALA A 134 2.35 -1.42 -6.81
CA ALA A 134 3.76 -1.53 -7.17
C ALA A 134 4.47 -2.64 -6.40
N HIS A 135 5.60 -3.10 -6.96
CA HIS A 135 6.51 -4.06 -6.36
C HIS A 135 7.95 -3.71 -6.72
N TRP A 136 8.88 -3.73 -5.75
CA TRP A 136 10.31 -3.46 -5.98
C TRP A 136 11.18 -4.11 -4.91
N SER A 137 12.51 -4.08 -5.11
CA SER A 137 13.47 -4.62 -4.18
C SER A 137 14.68 -3.70 -3.97
N VAL A 138 15.34 -3.85 -2.82
CA VAL A 138 16.57 -3.12 -2.46
C VAL A 138 17.49 -4.02 -1.64
N ILE A 139 18.80 -3.81 -1.72
CA ILE A 139 19.78 -4.54 -0.90
C ILE A 139 20.19 -3.66 0.27
N LYS A 140 19.91 -4.11 1.50
CA LYS A 140 20.27 -3.39 2.74
C LYS A 140 20.43 -4.32 3.94
N PRO A 141 21.07 -3.84 5.06
CA PRO A 141 21.16 -4.59 6.29
C PRO A 141 19.79 -5.05 6.79
N ALA A 142 19.69 -6.31 7.15
CA ALA A 142 18.44 -6.94 7.55
C ALA A 142 18.46 -7.39 9.02
N TYR A 143 17.29 -7.39 9.63
CA TYR A 143 17.01 -7.84 10.99
C TYR A 143 16.01 -8.97 10.96
N ARG A 144 16.18 -9.90 11.90
CA ARG A 144 15.21 -10.96 12.18
C ARG A 144 14.41 -10.58 13.41
N ILE A 145 13.09 -10.59 13.28
CA ILE A 145 12.13 -10.39 14.36
C ILE A 145 11.51 -11.74 14.66
N THR A 146 11.63 -12.21 15.90
CA THR A 146 11.02 -13.48 16.36
C THR A 146 9.92 -13.15 17.36
N LEU A 147 8.75 -13.79 17.17
CA LEU A 147 7.59 -13.65 18.04
C LEU A 147 7.42 -14.88 18.94
N GLU A 148 6.65 -14.74 20.03
CA GLU A 148 6.38 -15.81 21.02
C GLU A 148 5.75 -17.06 20.42
N ASP A 149 5.02 -16.94 19.31
CA ASP A 149 4.41 -18.07 18.62
C ASP A 149 5.35 -18.74 17.59
N GLY A 150 6.59 -18.29 17.48
CA GLY A 150 7.57 -18.76 16.52
C GLY A 150 7.52 -18.03 15.16
N THR A 151 6.60 -17.07 14.97
CA THR A 151 6.58 -16.23 13.75
C THR A 151 7.93 -15.54 13.60
N SER A 152 8.56 -15.69 12.44
CA SER A 152 9.81 -14.99 12.08
C SER A 152 9.56 -14.07 10.88
N LEU A 153 10.10 -12.86 10.96
CA LEU A 153 10.04 -11.84 9.94
C LEU A 153 11.45 -11.34 9.65
N VAL A 154 11.78 -11.13 8.40
CA VAL A 154 13.03 -10.49 7.98
C VAL A 154 12.71 -9.14 7.35
N ALA A 155 13.31 -8.07 7.89
CA ALA A 155 13.01 -6.72 7.41
C ALA A 155 14.21 -5.78 7.62
N GLY A 156 14.26 -4.66 6.90
CA GLY A 156 15.21 -3.59 7.17
C GLY A 156 14.93 -2.94 8.53
N ALA A 157 15.94 -2.36 9.17
CA ALA A 157 15.82 -1.63 10.45
C ALA A 157 14.66 -0.63 10.45
N ASP A 158 14.45 -0.02 9.32
CA ASP A 158 13.52 1.05 9.02
C ASP A 158 12.10 0.57 8.63
N HIS A 159 11.90 -0.73 8.43
CA HIS A 159 10.59 -1.28 8.14
C HIS A 159 9.67 -1.19 9.37
N ARG A 160 8.34 -1.06 9.15
CA ARG A 160 7.37 -0.88 10.23
C ARG A 160 6.32 -1.97 10.27
N PHE A 161 6.08 -2.43 11.49
CA PHE A 161 4.96 -3.32 11.81
C PHE A 161 3.99 -2.61 12.76
N LEU A 162 2.71 -2.92 12.61
CA LEU A 162 1.67 -2.44 13.51
C LEU A 162 1.72 -3.21 14.83
N THR A 163 1.83 -2.48 15.95
CA THR A 163 1.73 -3.02 17.32
C THR A 163 0.44 -2.54 18.00
N GLU A 164 0.13 -3.09 19.19
CA GLU A 164 -0.97 -2.62 20.02
C GLU A 164 -0.85 -1.13 20.41
N ARG A 165 0.37 -0.59 20.35
CA ARG A 165 0.70 0.82 20.66
C ARG A 165 0.97 1.65 19.39
N GLY A 166 0.54 1.18 18.23
CA GLY A 166 0.74 1.83 16.93
C GLY A 166 1.92 1.28 16.14
N TRP A 167 2.29 1.95 15.06
CA TRP A 167 3.35 1.56 14.16
C TRP A 167 4.74 1.70 14.78
N LYS A 168 5.57 0.65 14.74
CA LYS A 168 6.94 0.63 15.27
C LYS A 168 7.95 0.09 14.27
N PHE A 169 9.19 0.60 14.36
CA PHE A 169 10.32 0.18 13.54
C PHE A 169 10.89 -1.14 14.00
N VAL A 170 11.61 -1.83 13.11
CA VAL A 170 12.23 -3.11 13.42
C VAL A 170 13.37 -2.94 14.44
N ALA A 171 14.28 -2.00 14.24
CA ALA A 171 15.40 -1.81 15.15
C ALA A 171 15.64 -0.34 15.47
N ASP A 172 16.25 -0.12 16.63
CA ASP A 172 16.81 1.16 17.03
C ASP A 172 18.17 1.31 16.35
N SER A 173 18.35 2.42 15.71
CA SER A 173 19.61 2.80 15.09
C SER A 173 20.42 3.82 15.91
N GLY A 174 20.23 3.90 17.26
CA GLY A 174 21.03 4.77 18.12
C GLY A 174 20.40 5.26 19.42
N SER A 175 21.22 5.68 20.34
CA SER A 175 20.98 5.98 21.74
C SER A 175 20.00 7.13 22.04
N GLY A 176 18.85 6.84 22.63
CA GLY A 176 17.92 7.79 23.22
C GLY A 176 16.89 7.11 24.13
N LYS A 177 16.45 7.79 25.21
CA LYS A 177 15.69 7.20 26.33
C LYS A 177 14.21 6.84 26.05
N GLN A 178 13.65 7.12 24.87
CA GLN A 178 12.29 6.69 24.49
C GLN A 178 12.29 5.93 23.17
N ARG A 179 12.11 4.65 23.29
CA ARG A 179 12.29 3.65 22.24
C ARG A 179 10.99 3.39 21.49
N MET A 180 10.92 3.82 20.24
CA MET A 180 9.77 3.54 19.36
C MET A 180 10.03 2.45 18.32
N HIS A 181 11.06 1.66 18.52
CA HIS A 181 11.31 0.41 17.79
C HIS A 181 10.67 -0.76 18.52
N LEU A 182 10.67 -1.89 17.84
CA LEU A 182 10.21 -3.15 18.40
C LEU A 182 11.08 -3.55 19.58
N THR A 183 10.46 -3.83 20.71
CA THR A 183 11.09 -4.36 21.92
C THR A 183 10.33 -5.59 22.38
N THR A 184 10.95 -6.38 23.25
CA THR A 184 10.33 -7.57 23.85
C THR A 184 9.06 -7.24 24.67
N GLY A 185 8.80 -5.99 24.98
CA GLY A 185 7.53 -5.52 25.59
C GLY A 185 6.42 -5.16 24.60
N ASN A 186 6.60 -5.38 23.29
CA ASN A 186 5.61 -5.08 22.28
C ASN A 186 4.93 -6.33 21.72
N LYS A 187 3.67 -6.18 21.32
CA LYS A 187 2.91 -7.20 20.60
C LYS A 187 2.53 -6.66 19.23
N LEU A 188 2.71 -7.48 18.20
CA LEU A 188 2.30 -7.14 16.85
C LEU A 188 0.79 -7.34 16.66
N MET A 189 0.22 -6.63 15.71
CA MET A 189 -1.20 -6.75 15.33
C MET A 189 -1.33 -7.68 14.14
N GLY A 190 -2.22 -8.69 14.28
CA GLY A 190 -2.43 -9.66 13.21
C GLY A 190 -2.81 -11.03 13.74
N THR A 191 -2.47 -12.07 13.00
CA THR A 191 -2.81 -13.47 13.29
C THR A 191 -1.59 -14.36 13.53
N GLY A 192 -0.37 -13.88 13.33
CA GLY A 192 0.86 -14.64 13.38
C GLY A 192 1.11 -15.46 12.11
N ALA A 193 2.21 -16.23 12.11
CA ALA A 193 2.69 -16.96 10.95
C ALA A 193 1.61 -17.80 10.29
N PHE A 194 1.62 -17.78 8.97
CA PHE A 194 0.76 -18.62 8.17
C PHE A 194 1.26 -20.09 8.18
N ALA A 195 0.34 -21.03 8.27
CA ALA A 195 0.67 -22.44 8.09
C ALA A 195 1.05 -22.72 6.62
N SER A 196 1.98 -23.67 6.43
CA SER A 196 2.31 -24.12 5.08
C SER A 196 1.16 -24.90 4.47
N PRO A 197 0.87 -24.73 3.16
CA PRO A 197 -0.14 -25.52 2.48
C PRO A 197 0.27 -27.00 2.44
N PRO A 198 -0.69 -27.94 2.47
CA PRO A 198 -0.41 -29.35 2.36
C PRO A 198 0.17 -29.70 0.99
N ALA A 199 1.06 -30.68 0.95
CA ALA A 199 1.43 -31.31 -0.32
C ALA A 199 0.18 -31.98 -0.91
N LYS A 200 -0.16 -31.63 -2.15
CA LYS A 200 -1.31 -32.22 -2.87
C LYS A 200 -0.91 -33.55 -3.51
N ASP A 201 -0.32 -34.41 -2.69
CA ASP A 201 0.05 -35.77 -3.06
C ASP A 201 -1.18 -36.68 -3.27
N ARG A 202 -0.95 -37.95 -3.56
CA ARG A 202 -2.02 -38.89 -3.82
C ARG A 202 -2.92 -39.09 -2.60
N ASP A 203 -2.36 -39.07 -1.40
CA ASP A 203 -3.12 -39.23 -0.16
C ASP A 203 -4.03 -38.03 0.10
N TYR A 204 -3.51 -36.82 -0.07
CA TYR A 204 -4.32 -35.60 0.05
C TYR A 204 -5.47 -35.60 -0.96
N ARG A 205 -5.19 -35.94 -2.24
CA ARG A 205 -6.21 -35.99 -3.30
C ARG A 205 -7.29 -37.01 -2.99
N LEU A 206 -6.91 -38.18 -2.47
CA LEU A 206 -7.83 -39.20 -2.04
C LEU A 206 -8.71 -38.70 -0.89
N GLY A 207 -8.10 -38.13 0.15
CA GLY A 207 -8.83 -37.53 1.27
C GLY A 207 -9.82 -36.46 0.83
N TYR A 208 -9.38 -35.57 -0.11
CA TYR A 208 -10.24 -34.54 -0.65
C TYR A 208 -11.49 -35.09 -1.34
N LEU A 209 -11.28 -36.03 -2.27
CA LEU A 209 -12.41 -36.74 -2.94
C LEU A 209 -13.32 -37.41 -1.93
N TYR A 210 -12.73 -38.00 -0.91
CA TYR A 210 -13.50 -38.67 0.15
C TYR A 210 -14.45 -37.69 0.84
N GLY A 211 -13.91 -36.57 1.37
CA GLY A 211 -14.70 -35.58 2.08
C GLY A 211 -15.79 -34.97 1.23
N LEU A 212 -15.44 -34.58 -0.01
CA LEU A 212 -16.37 -33.91 -0.93
C LEU A 212 -17.51 -34.87 -1.39
N ILE A 213 -17.17 -36.11 -1.74
CA ILE A 213 -18.15 -37.08 -2.24
C ILE A 213 -19.08 -37.55 -1.13
N ARG A 214 -18.56 -37.72 0.10
CA ARG A 214 -19.38 -38.12 1.26
C ARG A 214 -20.31 -36.98 1.68
N GLY A 215 -19.93 -35.71 1.48
CA GLY A 215 -20.80 -34.55 1.76
C GLY A 215 -21.89 -34.37 0.70
N ASP A 216 -21.51 -34.11 -0.54
CA ASP A 216 -22.44 -33.68 -1.60
C ASP A 216 -22.61 -34.68 -2.77
N GLY A 217 -21.92 -35.83 -2.72
CA GLY A 217 -21.96 -36.82 -3.80
C GLY A 217 -23.15 -37.77 -3.71
N LEU A 218 -23.77 -38.04 -4.86
CA LEU A 218 -24.70 -39.17 -5.02
C LEU A 218 -23.93 -40.35 -5.60
N LEU A 219 -23.91 -41.48 -4.87
CA LEU A 219 -23.34 -42.75 -5.30
C LEU A 219 -24.35 -43.86 -5.06
N ALA A 220 -25.00 -44.29 -6.14
CA ALA A 220 -26.09 -45.24 -6.06
C ALA A 220 -25.96 -46.39 -7.08
N SER A 221 -26.51 -47.55 -6.73
CA SER A 221 -26.74 -48.66 -7.66
C SER A 221 -28.18 -49.11 -7.49
N TYR A 222 -28.93 -49.10 -8.55
CA TYR A 222 -30.34 -49.51 -8.58
C TYR A 222 -30.46 -50.80 -9.31
N HIS A 223 -31.11 -51.75 -8.72
CA HIS A 223 -31.40 -53.05 -9.31
C HIS A 223 -32.85 -53.06 -9.78
N TYR A 224 -33.05 -53.15 -11.07
CA TYR A 224 -34.37 -53.21 -11.68
C TYR A 224 -34.65 -54.64 -12.19
N GLN A 225 -35.81 -55.19 -11.88
CA GLN A 225 -36.29 -56.40 -12.51
C GLN A 225 -37.27 -56.04 -13.60
N ARG A 226 -36.86 -56.11 -14.88
CA ARG A 226 -37.74 -55.90 -16.05
C ARG A 226 -37.84 -57.18 -16.82
N ALA A 227 -39.09 -57.59 -17.14
CA ALA A 227 -39.35 -58.80 -17.91
C ALA A 227 -38.66 -58.71 -19.27
N GLY A 228 -37.83 -59.75 -19.61
CA GLY A 228 -37.15 -59.83 -20.88
C GLY A 228 -35.73 -59.26 -20.97
N ARG A 229 -35.14 -58.76 -19.87
CA ARG A 229 -33.73 -58.34 -19.81
C ARG A 229 -33.00 -59.04 -18.64
N ALA A 230 -31.84 -59.62 -18.93
CA ALA A 230 -31.06 -60.36 -17.97
C ALA A 230 -30.36 -59.49 -16.92
N HIS A 231 -30.06 -58.24 -17.23
CA HIS A 231 -29.42 -57.26 -16.34
C HIS A 231 -29.92 -55.85 -16.63
N ASP A 232 -30.55 -55.18 -15.67
CA ASP A 232 -31.04 -53.80 -15.79
C ASP A 232 -30.57 -52.94 -14.61
N ASP A 233 -29.32 -53.22 -14.16
CA ASP A 233 -28.70 -52.49 -13.07
C ASP A 233 -28.21 -51.13 -13.55
N GLN A 234 -28.66 -50.07 -12.90
CA GLN A 234 -28.18 -48.72 -13.15
C GLN A 234 -27.21 -48.28 -12.06
N HIS A 235 -26.00 -47.96 -12.46
CA HIS A 235 -24.96 -47.40 -11.59
C HIS A 235 -24.85 -45.91 -11.85
N GLN A 236 -24.78 -45.12 -10.79
CA GLN A 236 -24.72 -43.66 -10.92
C GLN A 236 -23.77 -43.05 -9.88
N PHE A 237 -22.84 -42.29 -10.35
CA PHE A 237 -22.16 -41.27 -9.57
C PHE A 237 -22.53 -39.89 -10.11
N ARG A 238 -22.80 -38.93 -9.22
CA ARG A 238 -23.02 -37.54 -9.51
C ARG A 238 -22.52 -36.67 -8.36
N LEU A 239 -21.79 -35.62 -8.68
CA LEU A 239 -21.43 -34.56 -7.75
C LEU A 239 -21.91 -33.25 -8.35
N ALA A 240 -22.78 -32.53 -7.66
CA ALA A 240 -23.43 -31.32 -8.14
C ALA A 240 -23.21 -30.15 -7.18
N LEU A 241 -22.56 -29.09 -7.63
CA LEU A 241 -22.14 -27.94 -6.83
C LEU A 241 -22.46 -26.63 -7.53
N CYS A 242 -22.69 -25.58 -6.72
CA CYS A 242 -22.80 -24.20 -7.19
C CYS A 242 -21.41 -23.55 -7.35
N ASP A 243 -20.41 -24.04 -6.64
CA ASP A 243 -19.05 -23.50 -6.64
C ASP A 243 -18.17 -24.40 -7.53
N THR A 244 -17.78 -23.86 -8.66
CA THR A 244 -17.08 -24.63 -9.71
C THR A 244 -15.64 -25.00 -9.33
N GLU A 245 -14.99 -24.25 -8.42
CA GLU A 245 -13.62 -24.54 -7.97
C GLU A 245 -13.49 -25.94 -7.36
N ALA A 246 -14.43 -26.32 -6.49
CA ALA A 246 -14.42 -27.64 -5.86
C ALA A 246 -14.77 -28.75 -6.87
N LEU A 247 -15.68 -28.47 -7.81
CA LEU A 247 -16.07 -29.41 -8.85
C LEU A 247 -14.91 -29.71 -9.80
N GLN A 248 -14.19 -28.67 -10.25
CA GLN A 248 -13.03 -28.77 -11.12
C GLN A 248 -11.89 -29.55 -10.45
N ARG A 249 -11.60 -29.24 -9.18
CA ARG A 249 -10.60 -29.96 -8.38
C ARG A 249 -10.97 -31.44 -8.23
N ALA A 250 -12.24 -31.75 -7.96
CA ALA A 250 -12.69 -33.14 -7.88
C ALA A 250 -12.55 -33.88 -9.21
N GLN A 251 -12.89 -33.23 -10.34
CA GLN A 251 -12.74 -33.80 -11.67
C GLN A 251 -11.27 -34.05 -12.02
N GLU A 252 -10.38 -33.10 -11.71
CA GLU A 252 -8.94 -33.29 -11.88
C GLU A 252 -8.44 -34.48 -11.08
N TYR A 253 -8.80 -34.57 -9.81
CA TYR A 253 -8.36 -35.65 -8.92
C TYR A 253 -8.91 -37.02 -9.34
N LEU A 254 -10.17 -37.13 -9.80
CA LEU A 254 -10.73 -38.38 -10.29
C LEU A 254 -9.97 -38.92 -11.52
N ARG A 255 -9.41 -38.03 -12.37
CA ARG A 255 -8.57 -38.44 -13.51
C ARG A 255 -7.29 -39.17 -13.09
N ASP A 256 -6.71 -38.86 -11.91
CA ASP A 256 -5.54 -39.57 -11.40
C ASP A 256 -5.80 -41.07 -11.14
N TRP A 257 -7.07 -41.40 -10.90
CA TRP A 257 -7.55 -42.79 -10.79
C TRP A 257 -8.18 -43.29 -12.09
N GLN A 258 -7.94 -42.61 -13.22
CA GLN A 258 -8.49 -42.97 -14.52
C GLN A 258 -10.03 -42.99 -14.58
N ILE A 259 -10.68 -42.27 -13.68
CA ILE A 259 -12.15 -42.16 -13.63
C ILE A 259 -12.57 -40.95 -14.46
N ALA A 260 -13.09 -41.21 -15.66
CA ALA A 260 -13.63 -40.18 -16.54
C ALA A 260 -15.05 -39.80 -16.09
N THR A 261 -15.31 -38.49 -16.03
CA THR A 261 -16.63 -37.92 -15.70
C THR A 261 -17.07 -36.93 -16.76
N GLN A 262 -18.38 -36.82 -16.97
CA GLN A 262 -18.98 -35.87 -17.88
C GLN A 262 -19.55 -34.68 -17.07
N GLU A 263 -19.13 -33.45 -17.42
CA GLU A 263 -19.69 -32.23 -16.84
C GLU A 263 -20.96 -31.80 -17.59
N TYR A 264 -21.95 -31.28 -16.85
CA TYR A 264 -23.19 -30.73 -17.38
C TYR A 264 -23.83 -29.75 -16.41
N VAL A 265 -24.76 -28.90 -16.91
CA VAL A 265 -25.58 -28.03 -16.06
C VAL A 265 -26.70 -28.87 -15.41
N PHE A 266 -26.58 -29.07 -14.09
CA PHE A 266 -27.56 -29.81 -13.31
C PHE A 266 -28.83 -29.00 -13.05
N GLN A 267 -28.67 -27.71 -12.71
CA GLN A 267 -29.76 -26.78 -12.47
C GLN A 267 -29.42 -25.42 -13.07
N LYS A 268 -30.34 -24.89 -13.89
CA LYS A 268 -30.23 -23.52 -14.42
C LYS A 268 -30.48 -22.48 -13.32
N ALA A 269 -29.91 -21.29 -13.49
CA ALA A 269 -30.22 -20.17 -12.62
C ALA A 269 -31.71 -19.80 -12.67
N ALA A 270 -32.29 -19.51 -11.51
CA ALA A 270 -33.66 -19.03 -11.35
C ALA A 270 -33.69 -17.95 -10.24
N ALA A 271 -34.82 -17.26 -10.06
CA ALA A 271 -34.95 -16.27 -9.00
C ALA A 271 -34.57 -16.82 -7.63
N GLY A 272 -33.51 -16.27 -7.01
CA GLY A 272 -32.99 -16.70 -5.72
C GLY A 272 -32.13 -17.99 -5.74
N ARG A 273 -31.87 -18.59 -6.91
CA ARG A 273 -31.06 -19.81 -7.04
C ARG A 273 -29.93 -19.63 -8.04
N ARG A 274 -28.71 -19.98 -7.65
CA ARG A 274 -27.54 -19.99 -8.53
C ARG A 274 -27.60 -21.16 -9.51
N VAL A 275 -26.88 -21.04 -10.63
CA VAL A 275 -26.63 -22.18 -11.52
C VAL A 275 -25.85 -23.24 -10.74
N MET A 276 -26.19 -24.53 -10.97
CA MET A 276 -25.49 -25.66 -10.38
C MET A 276 -24.93 -26.52 -11.52
N HIS A 277 -23.62 -26.79 -11.46
CA HIS A 277 -22.91 -27.67 -12.36
C HIS A 277 -22.75 -29.05 -11.72
N ALA A 278 -22.66 -30.07 -12.50
CA ALA A 278 -22.40 -31.42 -12.00
C ALA A 278 -21.47 -32.20 -12.90
N ILE A 279 -20.68 -33.07 -12.28
CA ILE A 279 -19.98 -34.16 -12.96
C ILE A 279 -20.67 -35.48 -12.67
N ARG A 280 -20.70 -36.38 -13.66
CA ARG A 280 -21.34 -37.71 -13.51
C ARG A 280 -20.60 -38.79 -14.29
N THR A 281 -20.78 -40.04 -13.86
CA THR A 281 -20.49 -41.24 -14.64
C THR A 281 -21.55 -42.31 -14.34
N HIS A 282 -21.88 -43.11 -15.35
CA HIS A 282 -22.80 -44.25 -15.24
C HIS A 282 -22.05 -45.57 -15.49
N ALA A 283 -20.75 -45.51 -15.83
CA ALA A 283 -19.97 -46.69 -16.03
C ALA A 283 -19.81 -47.48 -14.72
N ARG A 284 -20.28 -48.72 -14.68
CA ARG A 284 -20.22 -49.60 -13.50
C ARG A 284 -18.80 -49.66 -12.90
N PRO A 285 -17.71 -49.89 -13.70
CA PRO A 285 -16.37 -49.93 -13.12
C PRO A 285 -15.98 -48.62 -12.41
N ASN A 286 -16.32 -47.45 -12.98
CA ASN A 286 -16.04 -46.18 -12.35
C ASN A 286 -16.78 -45.97 -11.06
N VAL A 287 -18.08 -46.36 -10.99
CA VAL A 287 -18.91 -46.23 -9.79
C VAL A 287 -18.42 -47.17 -8.67
N GLU A 288 -18.06 -48.42 -9.02
CA GLU A 288 -17.48 -49.39 -8.07
C GLU A 288 -16.11 -48.91 -7.57
N GLN A 289 -15.27 -48.37 -8.44
CA GLN A 289 -13.97 -47.82 -8.07
C GLN A 289 -14.12 -46.60 -7.14
N ILE A 290 -15.05 -45.66 -7.44
CA ILE A 290 -15.33 -44.53 -6.55
C ILE A 290 -15.81 -45.05 -5.18
N ARG A 291 -16.67 -46.07 -5.15
CA ARG A 291 -17.14 -46.66 -3.88
C ARG A 291 -15.97 -47.22 -3.08
N ALA A 292 -15.04 -47.91 -3.72
CA ALA A 292 -13.83 -48.42 -3.08
C ALA A 292 -12.90 -47.28 -2.59
N LEU A 293 -12.72 -46.21 -3.39
CA LEU A 293 -11.92 -45.07 -3.00
C LEU A 293 -12.43 -44.36 -1.75
N ILE A 294 -13.76 -44.28 -1.55
CA ILE A 294 -14.37 -43.63 -0.39
C ILE A 294 -14.72 -44.62 0.75
N ALA A 295 -14.10 -45.78 0.81
CA ALA A 295 -14.17 -46.69 1.97
C ALA A 295 -13.28 -46.16 3.11
N TRP A 296 -13.79 -46.06 4.34
CA TRP A 296 -13.06 -45.50 5.47
C TRP A 296 -11.67 -46.12 5.67
N PRO A 297 -10.58 -45.32 5.74
CA PRO A 297 -9.24 -45.86 5.91
C PRO A 297 -9.04 -46.38 7.35
N ALA A 298 -8.32 -47.47 7.51
CA ALA A 298 -7.97 -47.99 8.84
C ALA A 298 -7.03 -47.04 9.58
N ALA A 299 -6.02 -46.46 8.87
CA ALA A 299 -5.04 -45.52 9.40
C ALA A 299 -4.85 -44.36 8.41
N PRO A 300 -5.52 -43.22 8.63
CA PRO A 300 -5.38 -42.06 7.75
C PRO A 300 -4.00 -41.43 7.89
N SER A 301 -3.36 -41.08 6.76
CA SER A 301 -2.14 -40.30 6.73
C SER A 301 -2.42 -38.79 7.05
N PRO A 302 -1.43 -38.02 7.43
CA PRO A 302 -1.58 -36.54 7.57
C PRO A 302 -2.09 -35.89 6.29
N GLY A 303 -1.59 -36.29 5.11
CA GLY A 303 -2.05 -35.81 3.81
C GLY A 303 -3.52 -36.11 3.57
N TRP A 304 -3.95 -37.38 3.80
CA TRP A 304 -5.36 -37.76 3.71
C TRP A 304 -6.24 -36.97 4.68
N THR A 305 -5.77 -36.77 5.92
CA THR A 305 -6.49 -36.02 6.96
C THR A 305 -6.75 -34.56 6.52
N ALA A 306 -5.74 -33.90 5.99
CA ALA A 306 -5.88 -32.52 5.48
C ALA A 306 -6.83 -32.49 4.27
N GLY A 307 -6.66 -33.41 3.32
CA GLY A 307 -7.53 -33.53 2.17
C GLY A 307 -8.99 -33.79 2.54
N PHE A 308 -9.25 -34.72 3.47
CA PHE A 308 -10.62 -35.01 3.96
C PHE A 308 -11.28 -33.76 4.54
N LEU A 309 -10.57 -33.02 5.41
CA LEU A 309 -11.11 -31.80 5.99
C LEU A 309 -11.34 -30.72 4.92
N ALA A 310 -10.50 -30.63 3.88
CA ALA A 310 -10.70 -29.71 2.76
C ALA A 310 -11.98 -30.06 1.98
N GLY A 311 -12.12 -31.31 1.58
CA GLY A 311 -13.26 -31.77 0.79
C GLY A 311 -14.58 -31.66 1.55
N ILE A 312 -14.62 -32.07 2.83
CA ILE A 312 -15.84 -32.00 3.64
C ILE A 312 -16.20 -30.55 4.00
N PHE A 313 -15.19 -29.64 4.13
CA PHE A 313 -15.45 -28.22 4.30
C PHE A 313 -15.99 -27.59 3.01
N ASP A 314 -15.49 -27.98 1.85
CA ASP A 314 -16.01 -27.52 0.57
C ASP A 314 -17.48 -27.98 0.36
N ALA A 315 -17.84 -29.19 0.79
CA ALA A 315 -19.24 -29.67 0.79
C ALA A 315 -20.06 -28.93 1.87
N GLU A 316 -19.84 -29.25 3.11
CA GLU A 316 -20.70 -28.99 4.27
C GLU A 316 -20.24 -27.79 5.13
N GLY A 317 -19.08 -27.21 4.80
CA GLY A 317 -18.50 -26.15 5.59
C GLY A 317 -19.03 -24.76 5.24
N SER A 318 -19.02 -23.87 6.23
CA SER A 318 -19.34 -22.47 6.10
C SER A 318 -18.41 -21.59 6.92
N TYR A 319 -18.10 -20.41 6.38
CA TYR A 319 -17.41 -19.34 7.10
C TYR A 319 -18.18 -18.05 6.95
N SER A 320 -18.75 -17.55 8.02
CA SER A 320 -19.53 -16.33 8.04
C SER A 320 -19.46 -15.65 9.40
N GLN A 321 -19.44 -14.31 9.40
CA GLN A 321 -19.36 -13.49 10.62
C GLN A 321 -18.20 -13.88 11.56
N GLY A 322 -17.08 -14.35 10.99
CA GLY A 322 -15.92 -14.79 11.76
C GLY A 322 -16.09 -16.12 12.49
N ILE A 323 -16.99 -16.97 12.05
CA ILE A 323 -17.20 -18.32 12.62
C ILE A 323 -17.08 -19.37 11.51
N LEU A 324 -16.16 -20.31 11.71
CA LEU A 324 -15.98 -21.48 10.84
C LEU A 324 -16.76 -22.66 11.40
N ARG A 325 -17.62 -23.25 10.58
CA ARG A 325 -18.48 -24.39 10.94
C ARG A 325 -18.42 -25.49 9.87
N ILE A 326 -18.52 -26.70 10.28
CA ILE A 326 -18.83 -27.86 9.42
C ILE A 326 -20.04 -28.57 10.06
N SER A 327 -21.10 -28.80 9.29
CA SER A 327 -22.36 -29.30 9.82
C SER A 327 -22.79 -30.55 9.06
N ASN A 328 -23.18 -31.61 9.75
CA ASN A 328 -23.73 -32.82 9.09
C ASN A 328 -24.75 -33.52 9.98
N THR A 329 -25.62 -34.31 9.38
CA THR A 329 -26.59 -35.18 10.08
C THR A 329 -26.08 -36.60 10.29
N ASP A 330 -25.01 -36.99 9.60
CA ASP A 330 -24.37 -38.30 9.71
C ASP A 330 -23.34 -38.29 10.85
N LYS A 331 -23.61 -39.09 11.88
CA LYS A 331 -22.74 -39.18 13.05
C LYS A 331 -21.37 -39.78 12.76
N GLU A 332 -21.26 -40.67 11.75
CA GLU A 332 -19.98 -41.24 11.36
C GLU A 332 -19.09 -40.20 10.73
N ILE A 333 -19.61 -39.38 9.82
CA ILE A 333 -18.89 -38.23 9.22
C ILE A 333 -18.43 -37.26 10.31
N ILE A 334 -19.30 -36.91 11.27
CA ILE A 334 -18.95 -36.02 12.39
C ILE A 334 -17.84 -36.63 13.27
N ALA A 335 -17.88 -37.93 13.52
CA ALA A 335 -16.81 -38.60 14.27
C ALA A 335 -15.47 -38.52 13.54
N TRP A 336 -15.46 -38.69 12.22
CA TRP A 336 -14.27 -38.57 11.40
C TRP A 336 -13.75 -37.10 11.32
N ILE A 337 -14.63 -36.12 11.17
CA ILE A 337 -14.26 -34.71 11.25
C ILE A 337 -13.58 -34.42 12.60
N SER A 338 -14.20 -34.90 13.71
CA SER A 338 -13.66 -34.72 15.05
C SER A 338 -12.26 -35.33 15.20
N ARG A 339 -12.08 -36.54 14.70
CA ARG A 339 -10.79 -37.26 14.71
C ARG A 339 -9.75 -36.47 13.92
N CYS A 340 -10.07 -36.06 12.69
CA CYS A 340 -9.16 -35.33 11.82
C CYS A 340 -8.78 -33.95 12.38
N LEU A 341 -9.73 -33.22 12.95
CA LEU A 341 -9.44 -31.92 13.60
C LEU A 341 -8.49 -32.08 14.80
N ARG A 342 -8.67 -33.13 15.63
CA ARG A 342 -7.77 -33.45 16.75
C ARG A 342 -6.36 -33.83 16.26
N THR A 343 -6.26 -34.63 15.20
CA THR A 343 -4.97 -35.01 14.58
C THR A 343 -4.18 -33.80 14.12
N LEU A 344 -4.85 -32.77 13.59
CA LEU A 344 -4.22 -31.52 13.19
C LEU A 344 -4.17 -30.45 14.30
N ASN A 345 -4.42 -30.88 15.57
CA ASN A 345 -4.38 -30.00 16.75
C ASN A 345 -5.33 -28.81 16.67
N PHE A 346 -6.50 -28.95 16.04
CA PHE A 346 -7.55 -27.94 16.08
C PHE A 346 -8.45 -28.12 17.30
N ARG A 347 -8.76 -27.03 17.98
CA ARG A 347 -9.77 -26.98 19.03
C ARG A 347 -11.13 -26.65 18.41
N PHE A 348 -12.17 -27.33 18.82
CA PHE A 348 -13.53 -27.16 18.33
C PHE A 348 -14.56 -27.42 19.42
N ALA A 349 -15.76 -26.88 19.22
CA ALA A 349 -16.96 -27.23 19.97
C ALA A 349 -17.94 -28.00 19.08
N LEU A 350 -18.62 -29.00 19.66
CA LEU A 350 -19.69 -29.73 18.99
C LEU A 350 -21.03 -29.20 19.55
N GLU A 351 -21.87 -28.71 18.68
CA GLU A 351 -23.19 -28.17 18.97
C GLU A 351 -24.27 -29.11 18.37
N HIS A 352 -25.25 -29.50 19.16
CA HIS A 352 -26.39 -30.28 18.71
C HIS A 352 -27.57 -29.36 18.47
N VAL A 353 -27.99 -29.22 17.22
CA VAL A 353 -29.10 -28.36 16.83
C VAL A 353 -30.31 -29.21 16.49
N ARG A 354 -31.33 -29.14 17.34
CA ARG A 354 -32.65 -29.80 17.07
C ARG A 354 -33.41 -28.96 16.04
N ARG A 355 -34.01 -29.63 15.06
CA ARG A 355 -34.85 -29.03 14.03
C ARG A 355 -36.22 -29.73 14.07
N GLU A 356 -37.29 -28.95 14.09
CA GLU A 356 -38.64 -29.46 14.00
C GLU A 356 -38.83 -30.23 12.68
N GLN A 357 -39.38 -31.47 12.77
CA GLN A 357 -39.68 -32.35 11.64
C GLN A 357 -38.47 -32.81 10.78
N LEU A 358 -37.22 -32.49 11.16
CA LEU A 358 -36.01 -32.88 10.44
C LEU A 358 -35.05 -33.64 11.36
N LYS A 359 -34.12 -34.41 10.76
CA LYS A 359 -33.02 -35.03 11.53
C LYS A 359 -32.23 -33.97 12.28
N PRO A 360 -31.84 -34.20 13.55
CA PRO A 360 -30.93 -33.32 14.27
C PRO A 360 -29.64 -33.12 13.46
N ILE A 361 -29.10 -31.92 13.49
CA ILE A 361 -27.82 -31.62 12.85
C ILE A 361 -26.74 -31.39 13.91
N GLU A 362 -25.59 -31.95 13.70
CA GLU A 362 -24.41 -31.69 14.50
C GLU A 362 -23.54 -30.66 13.80
N VAL A 363 -23.10 -29.63 14.54
CA VAL A 363 -22.34 -28.49 14.03
C VAL A 363 -21.00 -28.47 14.76
N MET A 364 -19.94 -28.69 14.01
CA MET A 364 -18.58 -28.53 14.49
C MET A 364 -18.17 -27.07 14.30
N ARG A 365 -17.92 -26.34 15.38
CA ARG A 365 -17.44 -24.99 15.37
C ARG A 365 -15.97 -24.91 15.76
N LEU A 366 -15.12 -24.39 14.86
CA LEU A 366 -13.70 -24.22 15.13
C LEU A 366 -13.48 -23.11 16.15
N ALA A 367 -12.70 -23.38 17.20
CA ALA A 367 -12.34 -22.43 18.24
C ALA A 367 -10.99 -21.75 17.96
N GLY A 368 -10.76 -20.56 18.55
CA GLY A 368 -9.48 -19.83 18.45
C GLY A 368 -9.50 -18.62 17.52
N GLY A 369 -10.68 -18.28 16.97
CA GLY A 369 -10.88 -17.07 16.18
C GLY A 369 -10.15 -17.05 14.85
N LEU A 370 -9.93 -15.85 14.27
CA LEU A 370 -9.41 -15.67 12.92
C LEU A 370 -8.05 -16.36 12.71
N ARG A 371 -7.16 -16.35 13.70
CA ARG A 371 -5.87 -17.05 13.64
C ARG A 371 -6.04 -18.54 13.32
N GLU A 372 -6.90 -19.25 14.05
CA GLU A 372 -7.12 -20.67 13.85
C GLU A 372 -7.91 -20.94 12.54
N HIS A 373 -8.77 -20.01 12.13
CA HIS A 373 -9.46 -20.11 10.85
C HIS A 373 -8.49 -20.00 9.67
N LEU A 374 -7.55 -19.04 9.70
CA LEU A 374 -6.49 -18.93 8.69
C LEU A 374 -5.55 -20.14 8.74
N ARG A 375 -5.19 -20.63 9.94
CA ARG A 375 -4.42 -21.87 10.07
C ARG A 375 -5.13 -23.04 9.40
N PHE A 376 -6.45 -23.16 9.58
CA PHE A 376 -7.25 -24.16 8.90
C PHE A 376 -7.22 -23.98 7.38
N PHE A 377 -7.49 -22.78 6.89
CA PHE A 377 -7.50 -22.52 5.44
C PHE A 377 -6.16 -22.83 4.79
N HIS A 378 -5.04 -22.50 5.43
CA HIS A 378 -3.71 -22.76 4.88
C HIS A 378 -3.30 -24.23 5.01
N SER A 379 -3.47 -24.87 6.17
CA SER A 379 -3.01 -26.25 6.41
C SER A 379 -3.93 -27.33 5.81
N VAL A 380 -5.16 -26.96 5.45
CA VAL A 380 -6.17 -27.87 4.89
C VAL A 380 -6.41 -27.57 3.39
N ASP A 381 -6.33 -26.33 2.98
CA ASP A 381 -6.47 -25.80 1.61
C ASP A 381 -7.78 -26.20 0.91
N PRO A 382 -8.96 -25.80 1.41
CA PRO A 382 -10.23 -25.99 0.71
C PRO A 382 -10.23 -25.21 -0.63
N ALA A 383 -10.99 -25.68 -1.64
CA ALA A 383 -10.97 -25.10 -2.98
C ALA A 383 -11.80 -23.82 -3.08
N ILE A 384 -12.93 -23.74 -2.35
CA ILE A 384 -13.91 -22.66 -2.52
C ILE A 384 -13.41 -21.36 -1.90
N THR A 385 -12.99 -20.41 -2.75
CA THR A 385 -12.38 -19.14 -2.33
C THR A 385 -13.33 -18.25 -1.52
N ARG A 386 -14.62 -18.19 -1.85
CA ARG A 386 -15.60 -17.40 -1.08
C ARG A 386 -15.78 -17.90 0.37
N LYS A 387 -15.49 -19.18 0.65
CA LYS A 387 -15.53 -19.76 2.00
C LYS A 387 -14.28 -19.40 2.84
N ARG A 388 -13.30 -18.70 2.27
CA ARG A 388 -12.09 -18.20 2.93
C ARG A 388 -12.06 -16.68 3.09
N GLU A 389 -13.17 -15.99 2.79
CA GLU A 389 -13.26 -14.53 2.82
C GLU A 389 -13.20 -13.99 4.26
N ILE A 390 -12.14 -13.23 4.59
CA ILE A 390 -11.96 -12.63 5.92
C ILE A 390 -12.28 -11.12 5.94
N GLY A 391 -12.76 -10.55 4.85
CA GLY A 391 -13.12 -9.14 4.75
C GLY A 391 -14.06 -8.70 5.88
N GLY A 392 -13.83 -7.52 6.43
CA GLY A 392 -14.60 -6.96 7.55
C GLY A 392 -14.23 -7.46 8.94
N GLN A 393 -13.42 -8.53 9.08
CA GLN A 393 -12.94 -8.99 10.38
C GLN A 393 -12.02 -7.96 11.04
N ALA A 394 -12.12 -7.83 12.38
CA ALA A 394 -11.27 -6.92 13.12
C ALA A 394 -9.83 -7.46 13.24
N VAL A 395 -8.85 -6.59 13.01
CA VAL A 395 -7.44 -6.87 13.30
C VAL A 395 -7.24 -6.79 14.81
N LYS A 396 -6.76 -7.88 15.42
CA LYS A 396 -6.54 -7.98 16.87
C LYS A 396 -5.07 -8.26 17.16
N SER A 397 -4.61 -7.93 18.37
CA SER A 397 -3.35 -8.41 18.90
C SER A 397 -3.61 -9.72 19.65
N ASP A 398 -3.01 -10.82 19.17
CA ASP A 398 -2.97 -12.07 19.93
C ASP A 398 -1.93 -11.94 21.05
N ALA A 399 -2.21 -12.56 22.22
CA ALA A 399 -1.27 -12.57 23.34
C ALA A 399 0.07 -13.23 22.98
N ARG A 400 0.09 -14.13 21.99
CA ARG A 400 1.28 -14.85 21.52
C ARG A 400 2.09 -14.12 20.44
N LEU A 401 1.70 -12.91 20.06
CA LEU A 401 2.44 -12.07 19.10
C LEU A 401 3.39 -11.09 19.80
N GLY A 402 3.73 -11.34 21.06
CA GLY A 402 4.81 -10.66 21.77
C GLY A 402 6.14 -10.88 21.07
N ILE A 403 7.00 -9.85 21.07
CA ILE A 403 8.31 -9.91 20.46
C ILE A 403 9.30 -10.56 21.42
N VAL A 404 9.94 -11.65 21.00
CA VAL A 404 10.98 -12.37 21.74
C VAL A 404 12.34 -11.76 21.46
N SER A 405 12.68 -11.53 20.18
CA SER A 405 13.94 -10.92 19.80
C SER A 405 13.84 -10.08 18.53
N VAL A 406 14.76 -9.11 18.40
CA VAL A 406 15.02 -8.35 17.19
C VAL A 406 16.53 -8.34 16.99
N GLU A 407 17.04 -9.14 16.07
CA GLU A 407 18.47 -9.42 15.91
C GLU A 407 18.96 -9.01 14.52
N PRO A 408 20.13 -8.32 14.42
CA PRO A 408 20.75 -8.05 13.14
C PRO A 408 21.23 -9.37 12.51
N ILE A 409 20.97 -9.55 11.21
CA ILE A 409 21.43 -10.74 10.47
C ILE A 409 22.93 -10.66 10.13
N GLY A 410 23.55 -9.49 10.30
CA GLY A 410 24.98 -9.26 10.06
C GLY A 410 25.37 -9.13 8.58
N LYS A 411 24.43 -9.24 7.66
CA LYS A 411 24.63 -9.08 6.21
C LYS A 411 23.50 -8.30 5.56
N ALA A 412 23.80 -7.64 4.43
CA ALA A 412 22.78 -7.03 3.59
C ALA A 412 22.07 -8.12 2.78
N LEU A 413 20.74 -8.05 2.75
CA LEU A 413 19.86 -8.93 1.99
C LEU A 413 19.08 -8.13 0.96
N ARG A 414 18.66 -8.78 -0.11
CA ARG A 414 17.66 -8.21 -1.02
C ARG A 414 16.32 -8.26 -0.31
N LEU A 415 15.80 -7.08 -0.02
CA LEU A 415 14.50 -6.86 0.62
C LEU A 415 13.53 -6.29 -0.40
N TYR A 416 12.23 -6.53 -0.19
CA TYR A 416 11.16 -6.16 -1.11
C TYR A 416 10.11 -5.32 -0.42
N ASP A 417 9.39 -4.51 -1.18
CA ASP A 417 8.18 -3.85 -0.73
C ASP A 417 7.15 -3.80 -1.85
N ILE A 418 5.89 -3.64 -1.46
CA ILE A 418 4.75 -3.48 -2.37
C ILE A 418 3.98 -2.22 -1.98
N THR A 419 3.44 -1.50 -2.94
CA THR A 419 2.45 -0.45 -2.69
C THR A 419 1.06 -1.03 -2.86
N THR A 420 0.15 -0.64 -1.97
CA THR A 420 -1.25 -1.04 -2.02
C THR A 420 -2.16 0.18 -1.91
N ASP A 421 -3.41 0.04 -2.33
CA ASP A 421 -4.44 1.08 -2.20
C ASP A 421 -4.87 1.33 -0.74
N THR A 422 -4.54 0.41 0.19
CA THR A 422 -4.80 0.54 1.63
C THR A 422 -3.64 1.09 2.45
N GLU A 423 -2.48 1.35 1.84
CA GLU A 423 -1.24 1.81 2.52
C GLU A 423 -0.63 0.79 3.49
N ASP A 424 -1.13 -0.44 3.51
CA ASP A 424 -0.60 -1.55 4.28
C ASP A 424 -0.91 -2.90 3.63
N PHE A 425 -0.28 -3.96 4.11
CA PHE A 425 -0.48 -5.32 3.68
C PHE A 425 -0.20 -6.31 4.82
N ILE A 426 -0.56 -7.56 4.64
CA ILE A 426 -0.35 -8.59 5.66
C ILE A 426 0.88 -9.41 5.31
N ALA A 427 1.95 -9.18 6.05
CA ALA A 427 3.25 -9.85 5.92
C ALA A 427 3.41 -10.94 6.98
N ASN A 428 3.44 -12.21 6.59
CA ASN A 428 3.51 -13.36 7.48
C ASN A 428 2.56 -13.25 8.69
N GLY A 429 1.32 -12.85 8.41
CA GLY A 429 0.26 -12.73 9.40
C GLY A 429 0.26 -11.47 10.25
N VAL A 430 1.17 -10.53 10.04
CA VAL A 430 1.17 -9.23 10.74
C VAL A 430 0.99 -8.06 9.79
N VAL A 431 0.45 -6.94 10.29
CA VAL A 431 0.18 -5.75 9.47
C VAL A 431 1.47 -4.96 9.25
N SER A 432 1.82 -4.73 7.99
CA SER A 432 3.02 -4.11 7.45
C SER A 432 2.70 -2.87 6.61
N HIS A 433 3.54 -1.87 6.60
CA HIS A 433 3.29 -0.54 5.97
C HIS A 433 3.97 -0.33 4.61
N ASN A 434 3.48 0.62 3.77
CA ASN A 434 4.03 1.00 2.43
C ASN A 434 3.85 2.50 1.99
N CYS A 435 4.34 3.04 0.81
CA CYS A 435 4.56 4.49 0.36
C CYS A 435 3.56 5.19 -0.62
N TYR A 436 3.52 6.61 -0.78
CA TYR A 436 2.44 7.30 -1.53
C TYR A 436 2.76 8.25 -2.73
N ALA A 437 3.88 8.98 -2.84
CA ALA A 437 4.10 10.00 -3.91
C ALA A 437 4.93 9.51 -5.10
N ARG A 438 6.05 8.83 -4.88
CA ARG A 438 6.85 8.20 -5.92
C ARG A 438 6.09 7.15 -6.72
N PRO A 439 5.11 6.45 -6.12
CA PRO A 439 4.20 5.56 -6.83
C PRO A 439 3.45 6.18 -8.00
N SER A 440 3.27 7.50 -8.05
CA SER A 440 2.64 8.14 -9.21
C SER A 440 3.38 7.89 -10.52
N HIS A 441 4.70 7.64 -10.45
CA HIS A 441 5.54 7.33 -11.60
C HIS A 441 5.32 5.90 -12.12
N ALA A 442 4.99 4.98 -11.24
CA ALA A 442 4.69 3.61 -11.62
C ALA A 442 3.41 3.50 -12.49
N TYR A 443 2.44 4.43 -12.38
CA TYR A 443 1.31 4.49 -13.34
C TYR A 443 1.76 4.78 -14.78
N ARG A 444 3.04 5.09 -14.99
CA ARG A 444 3.66 5.35 -16.29
C ARG A 444 4.63 4.25 -16.71
N ASN A 445 4.62 3.11 -16.05
CA ASN A 445 5.59 2.02 -16.25
C ASN A 445 7.04 2.49 -16.05
N LEU A 446 7.26 3.36 -15.08
CA LEU A 446 8.56 3.91 -14.73
C LEU A 446 8.88 3.65 -13.27
N SER A 447 10.17 3.52 -12.97
CA SER A 447 10.63 3.33 -11.61
C SER A 447 10.28 4.51 -10.69
N PRO A 448 9.83 4.26 -9.46
CA PRO A 448 9.72 5.29 -8.45
C PRO A 448 11.08 5.79 -7.91
N GLY A 449 12.19 5.22 -8.36
CA GLY A 449 13.56 5.61 -8.01
C GLY A 449 14.10 6.77 -8.85
N ILE A 450 15.22 6.54 -9.52
CA ILE A 450 15.90 7.53 -10.37
C ILE A 450 14.99 8.03 -11.50
N ASP A 451 14.12 7.17 -12.06
CA ASP A 451 13.20 7.58 -13.12
C ASP A 451 12.23 8.67 -12.66
N PHE A 452 11.81 8.66 -11.38
CA PHE A 452 11.00 9.74 -10.81
C PHE A 452 11.70 11.10 -10.88
N GLU A 453 13.02 11.12 -10.91
CA GLU A 453 13.86 12.32 -10.97
C GLU A 453 14.38 12.64 -12.38
N THR A 454 14.36 11.67 -13.29
CA THR A 454 14.99 11.79 -14.61
C THR A 454 14.04 11.67 -15.79
N ARG A 455 12.85 11.09 -15.59
CA ARG A 455 11.81 10.91 -16.62
C ARG A 455 10.56 11.63 -16.19
N LEU A 456 10.39 12.87 -16.62
CA LEU A 456 9.29 13.73 -16.23
C LEU A 456 8.23 13.78 -17.33
N PHE A 457 7.00 14.14 -16.93
CA PHE A 457 5.90 14.37 -17.86
C PHE A 457 5.43 15.82 -17.74
N ALA A 458 5.29 16.49 -18.86
CA ALA A 458 4.85 17.87 -18.98
C ALA A 458 3.46 17.91 -19.65
N LYS A 459 2.46 18.44 -18.95
CA LYS A 459 1.08 18.56 -19.45
C LYS A 459 0.95 19.80 -20.34
N VAL A 460 1.39 19.69 -21.59
CA VAL A 460 1.53 20.84 -22.51
C VAL A 460 0.21 21.55 -22.86
N ASN A 461 -0.93 20.88 -22.70
CA ASN A 461 -2.27 21.45 -22.92
C ASN A 461 -2.93 21.95 -21.63
N ALA A 462 -2.18 22.15 -20.55
CA ALA A 462 -2.74 22.50 -19.23
C ALA A 462 -3.52 23.83 -19.23
N ALA A 463 -3.02 24.86 -19.87
CA ALA A 463 -3.68 26.16 -19.97
C ALA A 463 -4.99 26.09 -20.77
N GLU A 464 -4.98 25.35 -21.89
CA GLU A 464 -6.14 25.12 -22.74
C GLU A 464 -7.26 24.41 -21.95
N LEU A 465 -6.93 23.27 -21.30
CA LEU A 465 -7.88 22.54 -20.47
C LEU A 465 -8.39 23.36 -19.29
N LEU A 466 -7.53 24.13 -18.64
CA LEU A 466 -7.95 24.98 -17.53
C LEU A 466 -9.01 25.99 -17.99
N ARG A 467 -8.79 26.65 -19.15
CA ARG A 467 -9.76 27.55 -19.74
C ARG A 467 -11.10 26.87 -20.00
N GLU A 468 -11.09 25.66 -20.53
CA GLU A 468 -12.29 24.86 -20.77
C GLU A 468 -13.00 24.49 -19.44
N GLU A 469 -12.25 24.01 -18.44
CA GLU A 469 -12.82 23.58 -17.15
C GLU A 469 -13.41 24.76 -16.37
N LEU A 470 -12.76 25.93 -16.37
CA LEU A 470 -13.26 27.15 -15.72
C LEU A 470 -14.48 27.77 -16.45
N SER A 471 -14.64 27.52 -17.76
CA SER A 471 -15.76 28.01 -18.54
C SER A 471 -17.02 27.14 -18.48
N ARG A 472 -16.97 25.99 -17.78
CA ARG A 472 -18.11 25.08 -17.69
C ARG A 472 -19.26 25.68 -16.87
N PRO A 473 -20.51 25.56 -17.34
CA PRO A 473 -21.67 25.92 -16.53
C PRO A 473 -21.67 25.18 -15.19
N GLY A 474 -21.86 25.91 -14.09
CA GLY A 474 -21.87 25.31 -12.74
C GLY A 474 -20.47 25.12 -12.10
N TYR A 475 -19.40 25.62 -12.70
CA TYR A 475 -18.10 25.65 -12.02
C TYR A 475 -18.18 26.52 -10.76
N THR A 476 -17.79 25.94 -9.61
CA THR A 476 -17.72 26.67 -8.33
C THR A 476 -16.27 27.10 -8.09
N CYS A 477 -16.09 28.42 -7.97
CA CYS A 477 -14.75 28.99 -7.72
C CYS A 477 -14.31 28.76 -6.28
N GLU A 478 -13.21 28.05 -6.12
CA GLU A 478 -12.50 27.87 -4.86
C GLU A 478 -11.00 28.09 -5.11
N VAL A 479 -10.23 28.42 -4.06
CA VAL A 479 -8.80 28.66 -4.21
C VAL A 479 -8.08 27.42 -4.77
N ILE A 480 -7.43 27.54 -5.91
CA ILE A 480 -6.59 26.49 -6.48
C ILE A 480 -5.21 26.52 -5.84
N SER A 481 -4.73 25.36 -5.36
CA SER A 481 -3.33 25.19 -4.92
C SER A 481 -2.45 24.73 -6.08
N LEU A 482 -1.43 25.49 -6.40
CA LEU A 482 -0.41 25.16 -7.40
C LEU A 482 0.86 24.69 -6.69
N GLY A 483 1.32 23.46 -6.99
CA GLY A 483 2.48 22.87 -6.30
C GLY A 483 2.13 21.95 -5.14
N ALA A 484 0.92 21.39 -5.11
CA ALA A 484 0.47 20.49 -4.04
C ALA A 484 1.21 19.14 -4.02
N ASN A 485 1.66 18.63 -5.17
CA ASN A 485 2.35 17.35 -5.31
C ASN A 485 3.75 17.46 -5.93
N THR A 486 3.88 18.23 -6.99
CA THR A 486 5.15 18.49 -7.67
C THR A 486 5.42 19.99 -7.73
N ASP A 487 6.68 20.39 -7.69
CA ASP A 487 7.04 21.82 -7.73
C ASP A 487 6.68 22.44 -9.10
N PRO A 488 5.84 23.49 -9.15
CA PRO A 488 5.45 24.13 -10.40
C PRO A 488 6.59 24.89 -11.06
N TYR A 489 7.65 25.23 -10.32
CA TYR A 489 8.84 25.94 -10.80
C TYR A 489 10.11 25.07 -10.75
N GLN A 490 9.94 23.74 -10.94
CA GLN A 490 11.09 22.86 -11.13
C GLN A 490 11.85 23.21 -12.42
N PRO A 491 13.13 22.79 -12.59
CA PRO A 491 14.00 23.27 -13.66
C PRO A 491 13.41 23.27 -15.08
N ILE A 492 12.60 22.24 -15.42
CA ILE A 492 11.99 22.13 -16.76
C ILE A 492 10.94 23.21 -17.06
N GLU A 493 10.40 23.90 -16.05
CA GLU A 493 9.47 25.01 -16.26
C GLU A 493 10.12 26.18 -17.02
N ARG A 494 11.45 26.29 -17.02
CA ARG A 494 12.19 27.29 -17.82
C ARG A 494 11.85 27.16 -19.29
N ASP A 495 11.78 25.93 -19.78
CA ASP A 495 11.63 25.63 -21.19
C ASP A 495 10.15 25.49 -21.58
N TYR A 496 9.37 24.80 -20.76
CA TYR A 496 7.98 24.44 -21.05
C TYR A 496 6.96 25.55 -20.74
N LYS A 497 7.22 26.41 -19.76
CA LYS A 497 6.37 27.57 -19.37
C LYS A 497 4.91 27.22 -19.11
N ILE A 498 4.62 25.99 -18.68
CA ILE A 498 3.27 25.49 -18.44
C ILE A 498 2.65 26.18 -17.23
N THR A 499 3.42 26.39 -16.16
CA THR A 499 2.98 27.15 -14.98
C THR A 499 2.60 28.58 -15.36
N ARG A 500 3.41 29.23 -16.20
CA ARG A 500 3.09 30.55 -16.70
C ARG A 500 1.77 30.61 -17.47
N GLY A 501 1.55 29.67 -18.41
CA GLY A 501 0.29 29.59 -19.15
C GLY A 501 -0.94 29.33 -18.26
N ILE A 502 -0.77 28.55 -17.19
CA ILE A 502 -1.82 28.36 -16.17
C ILE A 502 -2.12 29.68 -15.45
N LEU A 503 -1.09 30.44 -15.06
CA LEU A 503 -1.26 31.74 -14.37
C LEU A 503 -1.92 32.79 -15.27
N GLU A 504 -1.60 32.80 -16.54
CA GLU A 504 -2.25 33.68 -17.52
C GLU A 504 -3.76 33.44 -17.60
N VAL A 505 -4.18 32.15 -17.64
CA VAL A 505 -5.60 31.79 -17.62
C VAL A 505 -6.25 32.18 -16.29
N LEU A 506 -5.59 31.89 -15.15
CA LEU A 506 -6.14 32.24 -13.82
C LEU A 506 -6.29 33.75 -13.66
N SER A 507 -5.35 34.56 -14.18
CA SER A 507 -5.42 36.01 -14.17
C SER A 507 -6.57 36.53 -15.04
N GLU A 508 -6.75 35.97 -16.24
CA GLU A 508 -7.84 36.32 -17.18
C GLU A 508 -9.21 36.06 -16.56
N PHE A 509 -9.37 34.92 -15.86
CA PHE A 509 -10.64 34.53 -15.22
C PHE A 509 -10.84 35.18 -13.83
N ASN A 510 -9.93 36.01 -13.36
CA ASN A 510 -9.89 36.50 -11.98
C ASN A 510 -10.02 35.38 -10.94
N HIS A 511 -9.35 34.26 -11.18
CA HIS A 511 -9.42 33.09 -10.35
C HIS A 511 -8.33 33.10 -9.26
N PRO A 512 -8.65 32.90 -7.97
CA PRO A 512 -7.67 32.92 -6.91
C PRO A 512 -6.77 31.67 -6.90
N VAL A 513 -5.46 31.87 -6.63
CA VAL A 513 -4.44 30.82 -6.60
C VAL A 513 -3.46 30.99 -5.45
N GLY A 514 -3.18 29.91 -4.73
CA GLY A 514 -2.07 29.81 -3.79
C GLY A 514 -0.92 29.00 -4.40
N ILE A 515 0.28 29.55 -4.40
CA ILE A 515 1.47 28.93 -5.00
C ILE A 515 2.42 28.48 -3.88
N VAL A 516 2.92 27.24 -3.97
CA VAL A 516 3.98 26.72 -3.09
C VAL A 516 5.15 26.24 -3.95
N THR A 517 6.35 26.77 -3.72
CA THR A 517 7.53 26.42 -4.51
C THR A 517 8.82 26.49 -3.70
N LYS A 518 9.86 25.81 -4.17
CA LYS A 518 11.27 25.93 -3.76
C LYS A 518 12.13 26.64 -4.81
N GLY A 519 11.52 26.98 -5.94
CA GLY A 519 12.17 27.61 -7.09
C GLY A 519 12.11 29.13 -7.06
N ALA A 520 13.27 29.80 -7.20
CA ALA A 520 13.32 31.24 -7.38
C ALA A 520 12.78 31.72 -8.75
N MET A 521 12.51 30.78 -9.67
CA MET A 521 11.97 31.08 -11.00
C MET A 521 10.58 31.72 -10.97
N VAL A 522 9.88 31.66 -9.85
CA VAL A 522 8.59 32.36 -9.65
C VAL A 522 8.68 33.87 -9.90
N GLU A 523 9.85 34.49 -9.74
CA GLU A 523 10.10 35.88 -10.06
C GLU A 523 9.89 36.22 -11.55
N ARG A 524 10.04 35.25 -12.45
CA ARG A 524 9.78 35.41 -13.88
C ARG A 524 8.34 35.88 -14.16
N ASP A 525 7.39 35.46 -13.32
CA ASP A 525 5.97 35.66 -13.56
C ASP A 525 5.37 36.79 -12.70
N ILE A 526 6.22 37.71 -12.17
CA ILE A 526 5.81 38.90 -11.39
C ILE A 526 4.84 39.78 -12.21
N ASP A 527 5.03 39.88 -13.50
CA ASP A 527 4.17 40.63 -14.42
C ASP A 527 2.70 40.15 -14.41
N ILE A 528 2.45 38.87 -14.08
CA ILE A 528 1.12 38.29 -13.91
C ILE A 528 0.70 38.38 -12.47
N LEU A 529 1.61 38.03 -11.54
CA LEU A 529 1.29 37.87 -10.12
C LEU A 529 1.00 39.22 -9.43
N ALA A 530 1.70 40.31 -9.78
CA ALA A 530 1.50 41.62 -9.16
C ALA A 530 0.07 42.16 -9.42
N PRO A 531 -0.43 42.18 -10.67
CA PRO A 531 -1.84 42.58 -10.92
C PRO A 531 -2.86 41.67 -10.29
N MET A 532 -2.54 40.35 -10.11
CA MET A 532 -3.40 39.44 -9.36
C MET A 532 -3.42 39.73 -7.85
N ALA A 533 -2.26 40.14 -7.31
CA ALA A 533 -2.13 40.52 -5.90
C ALA A 533 -2.96 41.77 -5.55
N GLU A 534 -2.94 42.79 -6.43
CA GLU A 534 -3.79 43.99 -6.28
C GLU A 534 -5.29 43.65 -6.16
N ARG A 535 -5.70 42.57 -6.82
CA ARG A 535 -7.08 42.05 -6.80
C ARG A 535 -7.34 41.04 -5.67
N ASN A 536 -6.36 40.79 -4.79
CA ASN A 536 -6.40 39.75 -3.74
C ASN A 536 -6.63 38.34 -4.30
N LEU A 537 -6.02 37.99 -5.44
CA LEU A 537 -6.20 36.73 -6.12
C LEU A 537 -4.99 35.80 -6.00
N VAL A 538 -3.89 36.22 -5.42
CA VAL A 538 -2.69 35.38 -5.31
C VAL A 538 -1.97 35.56 -3.98
N ASN A 539 -1.42 34.46 -3.47
CA ASN A 539 -0.36 34.44 -2.49
C ASN A 539 0.72 33.43 -2.89
N VAL A 540 1.95 33.69 -2.50
CA VAL A 540 3.10 32.84 -2.83
C VAL A 540 3.81 32.40 -1.56
N PHE A 541 3.97 31.10 -1.35
CA PHE A 541 4.77 30.55 -0.27
C PHE A 541 6.07 29.98 -0.81
N ILE A 542 7.19 30.52 -0.33
CA ILE A 542 8.53 29.99 -0.63
C ILE A 542 8.98 29.06 0.49
N SER A 543 9.28 27.83 0.13
CA SER A 543 9.77 26.84 1.11
C SER A 543 11.27 27.06 1.36
N VAL A 544 11.63 27.36 2.64
CA VAL A 544 13.00 27.48 3.12
C VAL A 544 13.13 26.62 4.38
N ASN A 545 13.85 25.53 4.29
CA ASN A 545 13.97 24.57 5.41
C ASN A 545 15.18 24.84 6.32
N ASN A 546 16.20 25.53 5.83
CA ASN A 546 17.41 25.93 6.56
C ASN A 546 18.18 27.00 5.78
N LEU A 547 19.12 27.67 6.44
CA LEU A 547 20.01 28.68 5.86
C LEU A 547 21.41 28.15 5.54
N ASP A 548 21.73 26.92 5.97
CA ASP A 548 23.00 26.25 5.71
C ASP A 548 23.08 25.81 4.24
N HIS A 549 24.00 26.40 3.49
CA HIS A 549 24.16 26.17 2.06
C HIS A 549 24.60 24.73 1.75
N GLU A 550 25.45 24.14 2.58
CA GLU A 550 25.94 22.77 2.37
C GLU A 550 24.85 21.74 2.65
N LEU A 551 24.12 21.89 3.75
CA LEU A 551 22.97 21.07 4.08
C LEU A 551 21.88 21.16 3.03
N ALA A 552 21.54 22.39 2.58
CA ALA A 552 20.54 22.59 1.54
C ALA A 552 20.95 21.90 0.21
N ARG A 553 22.22 22.01 -0.20
CA ARG A 553 22.74 21.37 -1.40
C ARG A 553 22.70 19.84 -1.33
N ARG A 554 22.90 19.25 -0.14
CA ARG A 554 22.84 17.79 0.06
C ARG A 554 21.39 17.30 0.09
N LEU A 555 20.49 18.08 0.69
CA LEU A 555 19.08 17.70 0.88
C LEU A 555 18.23 17.91 -0.37
N GLU A 556 18.49 18.98 -1.10
CA GLU A 556 17.72 19.47 -2.25
C GLU A 556 18.64 19.94 -3.41
N PRO A 557 19.41 19.03 -4.03
CA PRO A 557 20.57 19.37 -4.88
C PRO A 557 20.21 20.16 -6.15
N ARG A 558 18.95 20.13 -6.58
CA ARG A 558 18.48 20.85 -7.79
C ARG A 558 17.50 21.98 -7.50
N CYS A 559 17.31 22.33 -6.23
CA CYS A 559 16.54 23.50 -5.82
C CYS A 559 17.39 24.75 -5.76
N SER A 560 16.75 25.93 -5.77
CA SER A 560 17.43 27.20 -5.52
C SER A 560 18.09 27.21 -4.13
N ALA A 561 19.26 27.80 -4.01
CA ALA A 561 19.97 27.95 -2.72
C ALA A 561 19.13 28.77 -1.73
N PRO A 562 19.28 28.59 -0.40
CA PRO A 562 18.51 29.31 0.61
C PRO A 562 18.52 30.84 0.43
N GLN A 563 19.70 31.44 0.24
CA GLN A 563 19.85 32.88 0.02
C GLN A 563 19.10 33.33 -1.25
N ARG A 564 19.09 32.51 -2.29
CA ARG A 564 18.37 32.84 -3.53
C ARG A 564 16.85 32.78 -3.33
N ARG A 565 16.38 31.89 -2.45
CA ARG A 565 14.95 31.81 -2.05
C ARG A 565 14.56 33.03 -1.20
N LEU A 566 15.42 33.47 -0.26
CA LEU A 566 15.20 34.70 0.50
C LEU A 566 15.16 35.93 -0.43
N GLN A 567 16.07 36.01 -1.38
CA GLN A 567 16.05 37.07 -2.38
C GLN A 567 14.75 37.05 -3.20
N ALA A 568 14.23 35.87 -3.56
CA ALA A 568 12.94 35.75 -4.23
C ALA A 568 11.78 36.25 -3.36
N ILE A 569 11.80 35.98 -2.06
CA ILE A 569 10.83 36.55 -1.11
C ILE A 569 10.88 38.10 -1.18
N LYS A 570 12.08 38.68 -1.16
CA LYS A 570 12.26 40.13 -1.21
C LYS A 570 11.71 40.72 -2.51
N THR A 571 12.13 40.18 -3.65
CA THR A 571 11.70 40.63 -4.97
C THR A 571 10.17 40.57 -5.14
N LEU A 572 9.54 39.49 -4.73
CA LEU A 572 8.08 39.36 -4.78
C LEU A 572 7.37 40.35 -3.83
N SER A 573 7.90 40.52 -2.62
CA SER A 573 7.34 41.46 -1.63
C SER A 573 7.46 42.91 -2.11
N GLU A 574 8.60 43.29 -2.71
CA GLU A 574 8.82 44.63 -3.32
C GLU A 574 7.89 44.88 -4.51
N ALA A 575 7.47 43.82 -5.21
CA ALA A 575 6.46 43.87 -6.27
C ALA A 575 5.02 43.90 -5.74
N GLY A 576 4.80 44.02 -4.43
CA GLY A 576 3.46 44.08 -3.83
C GLY A 576 2.74 42.76 -3.74
N ILE A 577 3.39 41.63 -4.01
CA ILE A 577 2.81 40.31 -3.95
C ILE A 577 2.85 39.80 -2.51
N PRO A 578 1.70 39.30 -1.94
CA PRO A 578 1.68 38.72 -0.61
C PRO A 578 2.55 37.44 -0.54
N VAL A 579 3.65 37.49 0.23
CA VAL A 579 4.59 36.37 0.34
C VAL A 579 4.57 35.80 1.75
N GLY A 580 4.56 34.47 1.81
CA GLY A 580 4.78 33.67 3.00
C GLY A 580 6.03 32.81 2.91
N VAL A 581 6.56 32.44 4.08
CA VAL A 581 7.62 31.43 4.19
C VAL A 581 7.05 30.12 4.71
N LEU A 582 7.42 29.01 4.08
CA LEU A 582 7.11 27.68 4.57
C LEU A 582 8.39 27.02 5.06
N VAL A 583 8.55 26.92 6.40
CA VAL A 583 9.69 26.21 7.00
C VAL A 583 9.44 24.71 6.88
N ALA A 584 9.77 24.14 5.71
CA ALA A 584 9.42 22.77 5.38
C ALA A 584 10.46 22.11 4.45
N PRO A 585 10.84 20.86 4.79
CA PRO A 585 10.51 20.16 6.04
C PRO A 585 11.36 20.61 7.21
N VAL A 586 10.78 20.71 8.41
CA VAL A 586 11.55 20.77 9.65
C VAL A 586 12.01 19.37 9.99
N ILE A 587 13.32 19.16 10.01
CA ILE A 587 13.96 17.90 10.34
C ILE A 587 14.54 18.04 11.74
N PRO A 588 14.02 17.31 12.75
CA PRO A 588 14.48 17.43 14.13
C PRO A 588 15.95 17.09 14.23
N PHE A 589 16.70 17.85 15.07
CA PHE A 589 18.13 17.73 15.28
C PHE A 589 19.01 18.04 14.05
N LEU A 590 18.41 18.30 12.90
CA LEU A 590 19.16 18.66 11.70
C LEU A 590 18.82 20.08 11.19
N THR A 591 17.53 20.44 11.14
CA THR A 591 17.06 21.77 10.72
C THR A 591 16.13 22.46 11.70
N ASP A 592 15.74 21.82 12.80
CA ASP A 592 14.84 22.38 13.80
C ASP A 592 15.40 23.61 14.52
N HIS A 593 16.72 23.71 14.68
CA HIS A 593 17.40 24.88 15.21
C HIS A 593 17.40 26.07 14.23
N GLN A 594 16.99 25.83 12.98
CA GLN A 594 16.92 26.86 11.94
C GLN A 594 15.53 27.55 11.88
N ILE A 595 14.56 27.13 12.68
CA ILE A 595 13.19 27.68 12.62
C ILE A 595 13.21 29.19 12.83
N GLU A 596 13.81 29.68 13.93
CA GLU A 596 13.89 31.08 14.28
C GLU A 596 14.75 31.86 13.28
N PRO A 597 15.98 31.45 12.93
CA PRO A 597 16.78 32.14 11.93
C PRO A 597 16.13 32.26 10.56
N VAL A 598 15.45 31.20 10.10
CA VAL A 598 14.71 31.24 8.81
C VAL A 598 13.54 32.22 8.88
N LEU A 599 12.79 32.25 9.97
CA LEU A 599 11.69 33.20 10.15
C LEU A 599 12.19 34.64 10.20
N GLU A 600 13.26 34.90 10.96
CA GLU A 600 13.89 36.24 11.02
C GLU A 600 14.33 36.71 9.65
N ALA A 601 15.15 35.91 8.95
CA ALA A 601 15.61 36.23 7.61
C ALA A 601 14.47 36.43 6.60
N ALA A 602 13.43 35.58 6.67
CA ALA A 602 12.28 35.72 5.78
C ALA A 602 11.47 37.00 6.07
N TRP A 603 11.34 37.40 7.35
CA TRP A 603 10.69 38.62 7.75
C TRP A 603 11.43 39.83 7.23
N GLU A 604 12.74 39.87 7.40
CA GLU A 604 13.62 40.94 6.88
C GLU A 604 13.53 41.09 5.35
N HIS A 605 13.29 39.98 4.65
CA HIS A 605 13.08 39.97 3.21
C HIS A 605 11.64 40.20 2.77
N GLY A 606 10.73 40.53 3.70
CA GLY A 606 9.36 40.96 3.38
C GLY A 606 8.27 39.91 3.49
N ALA A 607 8.56 38.69 3.90
CA ALA A 607 7.51 37.69 4.19
C ALA A 607 6.66 38.14 5.38
N ARG A 608 5.35 38.00 5.27
CA ARG A 608 4.38 38.37 6.33
C ARG A 608 3.51 37.21 6.79
N GLN A 609 3.52 36.12 6.07
CA GLN A 609 2.88 34.88 6.45
C GLN A 609 3.94 33.80 6.68
N ALA A 610 3.68 32.90 7.65
CA ALA A 610 4.58 31.80 7.92
C ALA A 610 3.79 30.53 8.23
N GLY A 611 4.31 29.42 7.76
CA GLY A 611 3.88 28.06 8.07
C GLY A 611 5.08 27.16 8.29
N TYR A 612 4.85 26.00 8.93
CA TYR A 612 5.85 24.95 8.98
C TYR A 612 5.21 23.59 8.76
N VAL A 613 6.00 22.65 8.26
CA VAL A 613 5.62 21.25 8.14
C VAL A 613 6.76 20.41 8.68
N LEU A 614 6.47 19.60 9.68
CA LEU A 614 7.45 18.63 10.18
C LEU A 614 7.76 17.60 9.10
N MET A 615 9.02 17.14 9.05
CA MET A 615 9.45 16.13 8.08
C MET A 615 8.46 14.98 8.04
N ARG A 616 7.91 14.78 6.86
CA ARG A 616 7.03 13.66 6.53
C ARG A 616 7.82 12.67 5.72
N LEU A 617 7.76 11.42 6.16
CA LEU A 617 8.48 10.33 5.54
C LEU A 617 7.47 9.25 5.10
N PRO A 618 6.48 9.59 4.25
CA PRO A 618 5.58 8.58 3.75
C PRO A 618 6.36 7.65 2.81
N TRP A 619 6.25 6.31 2.99
CA TRP A 619 6.48 5.25 2.06
C TRP A 619 7.97 5.15 1.62
N GLU A 620 8.38 5.10 0.33
CA GLU A 620 9.77 5.03 -0.15
C GLU A 620 10.64 6.22 0.29
N ILE A 621 10.01 7.35 0.68
CA ILE A 621 10.70 8.55 1.17
C ILE A 621 11.56 8.29 2.40
N LYS A 622 11.14 7.37 3.32
CA LYS A 622 11.94 7.03 4.52
C LYS A 622 13.32 6.51 4.16
N ASP A 623 13.39 5.56 3.23
CA ASP A 623 14.62 4.84 2.98
C ASP A 623 15.57 5.65 2.11
N LEU A 624 15.02 6.44 1.18
CA LEU A 624 15.80 7.49 0.51
C LEU A 624 16.38 8.46 1.52
N PHE A 625 15.58 8.89 2.50
CA PHE A 625 16.04 9.84 3.50
C PHE A 625 17.08 9.21 4.46
N LYS A 626 16.90 7.95 4.87
CA LYS A 626 17.87 7.24 5.71
C LYS A 626 19.16 6.93 4.96
N ASP A 627 19.06 6.43 3.71
CA ASP A 627 20.22 6.24 2.85
C ASP A 627 20.94 7.58 2.64
N TRP A 628 20.19 8.67 2.47
CA TRP A 628 20.72 10.03 2.42
C TRP A 628 21.41 10.43 3.74
N LEU A 629 20.80 10.16 4.92
CA LEU A 629 21.40 10.45 6.23
C LEU A 629 22.68 9.65 6.45
N VAL A 630 22.68 8.37 6.15
CA VAL A 630 23.85 7.50 6.28
C VAL A 630 25.00 7.97 5.39
N ARG A 631 24.70 8.40 4.16
CA ARG A 631 25.72 8.92 3.24
C ARG A 631 26.27 10.28 3.64
N HIS A 632 25.42 11.19 4.12
CA HIS A 632 25.81 12.59 4.33
C HIS A 632 26.05 12.94 5.80
N TYR A 633 25.40 12.25 6.75
CA TYR A 633 25.45 12.50 8.18
C TYR A 633 25.48 11.21 9.00
N PRO A 634 26.43 10.28 8.78
CA PRO A 634 26.41 8.94 9.40
C PRO A 634 26.34 9.01 10.93
N LEU A 635 27.05 9.95 11.56
CA LEU A 635 27.07 10.12 13.03
C LEU A 635 25.77 10.75 13.58
N LYS A 636 24.95 11.39 12.76
CA LYS A 636 23.69 12.04 13.16
C LYS A 636 22.45 11.25 12.70
N ALA A 637 22.62 10.29 11.79
CA ALA A 637 21.52 9.60 11.12
C ALA A 637 20.50 9.05 12.12
N ASP A 638 20.98 8.34 13.11
CA ASP A 638 20.15 7.68 14.11
C ASP A 638 19.45 8.66 15.05
N HIS A 639 20.16 9.71 15.45
CA HIS A 639 19.61 10.73 16.34
C HIS A 639 18.49 11.50 15.65
N VAL A 640 18.69 11.92 14.40
CA VAL A 640 17.66 12.60 13.59
C VAL A 640 16.42 11.70 13.47
N MET A 641 16.60 10.43 13.13
CA MET A 641 15.49 9.49 12.98
C MET A 641 14.77 9.21 14.31
N SER A 642 15.50 9.20 15.44
CA SER A 642 14.91 9.10 16.77
C SER A 642 13.96 10.26 17.05
N ARG A 643 14.39 11.49 16.78
CA ARG A 643 13.58 12.69 16.99
C ARG A 643 12.38 12.79 16.05
N VAL A 644 12.53 12.36 14.79
CA VAL A 644 11.38 12.24 13.87
C VAL A 644 10.31 11.31 14.45
N ARG A 645 10.73 10.18 15.04
CA ARG A 645 9.81 9.22 15.66
C ARG A 645 9.11 9.81 16.89
N GLU A 646 9.84 10.50 17.75
CA GLU A 646 9.29 11.15 18.95
C GLU A 646 8.12 12.06 18.60
N MET A 647 8.26 12.87 17.57
CA MET A 647 7.21 13.80 17.11
C MET A 647 6.07 13.14 16.32
N ARG A 648 6.13 11.86 16.07
CA ARG A 648 5.13 11.13 15.26
C ARG A 648 4.43 10.02 16.05
N GLY A 649 4.36 10.18 17.39
CA GLY A 649 3.76 9.15 18.25
C GLY A 649 4.41 7.79 18.07
N GLY A 650 5.74 7.77 17.89
CA GLY A 650 6.51 6.59 17.66
C GLY A 650 6.71 6.15 16.23
N ARG A 651 6.27 6.93 15.28
CA ARG A 651 6.31 6.59 13.85
C ARG A 651 7.30 7.47 13.13
N GLU A 652 7.85 7.02 11.99
CA GLU A 652 8.60 7.92 11.09
C GLU A 652 7.65 8.75 10.22
N ASN A 653 6.41 8.30 10.07
CA ASN A 653 5.33 9.07 9.44
C ASN A 653 4.00 8.78 10.15
N ASP A 654 3.21 9.81 10.38
CA ASP A 654 1.83 9.71 10.84
C ASP A 654 0.89 9.98 9.65
N PRO A 655 0.08 9.01 9.21
CA PRO A 655 -0.91 9.22 8.16
C PRO A 655 -2.19 9.88 8.66
N GLY A 656 -2.36 10.04 10.00
CA GLY A 656 -3.57 10.57 10.62
C GLY A 656 -3.85 12.02 10.22
N PHE A 657 -5.08 12.32 9.84
CA PHE A 657 -5.50 13.69 9.59
C PHE A 657 -5.34 14.54 10.86
N GLY A 658 -4.85 15.78 10.69
CA GLY A 658 -4.58 16.72 11.79
C GLY A 658 -3.19 16.59 12.43
N SER A 659 -2.70 15.37 12.67
CA SER A 659 -1.38 15.11 13.27
C SER A 659 -0.26 14.97 12.23
N ARG A 660 -0.55 14.46 11.01
CA ARG A 660 0.45 14.17 9.99
C ARG A 660 1.31 15.37 9.55
N MET A 661 0.80 16.60 9.69
CA MET A 661 1.51 17.82 9.31
C MET A 661 2.30 18.42 10.48
N ARG A 662 1.77 18.32 11.69
CA ARG A 662 2.26 19.02 12.89
C ARG A 662 3.02 18.12 13.87
N GLY A 663 2.84 16.79 13.79
CA GLY A 663 3.37 15.86 14.77
C GLY A 663 2.52 15.78 16.05
N THR A 664 2.99 15.00 17.01
CA THR A 664 2.39 14.78 18.34
C THR A 664 3.49 14.56 19.38
N GLY A 665 3.22 14.86 20.65
CA GLY A 665 4.15 14.66 21.75
C GLY A 665 5.02 15.89 22.06
N GLU A 666 5.71 15.84 23.19
CA GLU A 666 6.39 17.01 23.80
C GLU A 666 7.34 17.74 22.83
N LEU A 667 8.13 17.02 22.04
CA LEU A 667 9.03 17.66 21.09
C LEU A 667 8.28 18.36 19.95
N ALA A 668 7.19 17.77 19.45
CA ALA A 668 6.37 18.41 18.43
C ALA A 668 5.66 19.63 18.97
N ASP A 669 5.17 19.55 20.22
CA ASP A 669 4.54 20.68 20.92
C ASP A 669 5.54 21.79 21.22
N LEU A 670 6.79 21.44 21.61
CA LEU A 670 7.89 22.39 21.77
C LEU A 670 8.21 23.13 20.46
N LEU A 671 8.33 22.40 19.35
CA LEU A 671 8.59 23.02 18.05
C LEU A 671 7.43 23.89 17.59
N ALA A 672 6.19 23.47 17.86
CA ALA A 672 5.01 24.28 17.59
C ALA A 672 5.01 25.58 18.42
N GLN A 673 5.34 25.50 19.71
CA GLN A 673 5.46 26.65 20.60
C GLN A 673 6.59 27.59 20.16
N ARG A 674 7.80 27.06 19.86
CA ARG A 674 8.93 27.84 19.32
C ARG A 674 8.53 28.59 18.05
N PHE A 675 7.89 27.88 17.11
CA PHE A 675 7.40 28.48 15.88
C PHE A 675 6.37 29.60 16.15
N GLN A 676 5.41 29.38 17.07
CA GLN A 676 4.40 30.38 17.42
C GLN A 676 5.00 31.60 18.12
N ILE A 677 5.93 31.40 19.05
CA ILE A 677 6.65 32.48 19.73
C ILE A 677 7.43 33.32 18.73
N ALA A 678 8.18 32.67 17.83
CA ALA A 678 8.93 33.37 16.80
C ALA A 678 8.00 34.13 15.83
N CYS A 679 6.90 33.52 15.39
CA CYS A 679 5.90 34.20 14.58
C CYS A 679 5.31 35.43 15.29
N LYS A 680 5.01 35.34 16.58
CA LYS A 680 4.52 36.48 17.38
C LYS A 680 5.60 37.54 17.55
N ARG A 681 6.84 37.13 17.84
CA ARG A 681 7.99 38.05 18.01
C ARG A 681 8.25 38.89 16.76
N PHE A 682 8.24 38.25 15.60
CA PHE A 682 8.50 38.95 14.32
C PHE A 682 7.24 39.58 13.71
N GLY A 683 6.04 39.25 14.19
CA GLY A 683 4.78 39.82 13.69
C GLY A 683 4.18 39.05 12.49
N PHE A 684 4.57 37.78 12.27
CA PHE A 684 3.94 36.93 11.25
C PHE A 684 2.48 36.64 11.58
N ASN A 685 1.68 36.49 10.55
CA ASN A 685 0.30 36.04 10.67
C ASN A 685 -0.62 36.98 11.47
N GLY A 686 -0.24 38.25 11.68
CA GLY A 686 -0.97 39.22 12.51
C GLY A 686 -2.32 39.66 11.93
N ASP A 687 -2.43 39.83 10.63
CA ASP A 687 -3.65 40.26 9.95
C ASP A 687 -4.45 39.07 9.40
N ARG A 688 -5.60 38.80 10.04
CA ARG A 688 -6.50 37.73 9.59
C ARG A 688 -7.27 38.07 8.30
N ARG A 689 -7.45 39.36 7.97
CA ARG A 689 -8.22 39.81 6.81
C ARG A 689 -7.52 39.53 5.48
N ASN A 690 -6.19 39.50 5.48
CA ASN A 690 -5.37 39.23 4.28
C ASN A 690 -5.06 37.73 4.05
N ARG A 691 -5.73 36.80 4.73
CA ARG A 691 -5.44 35.36 4.60
C ARG A 691 -6.30 34.63 3.58
N THR A 692 -7.48 35.14 3.29
CA THR A 692 -8.42 34.52 2.35
C THR A 692 -8.39 35.26 1.02
N LEU A 693 -8.03 34.52 -0.04
CA LEU A 693 -8.09 35.05 -1.39
C LEU A 693 -9.55 35.24 -1.83
N ASP A 694 -9.79 36.22 -2.67
CA ASP A 694 -11.14 36.63 -3.07
C ASP A 694 -11.68 35.72 -4.18
N THR A 695 -12.61 34.85 -3.86
CA THR A 695 -13.31 33.98 -4.82
C THR A 695 -14.50 34.67 -5.49
N THR A 696 -14.91 35.86 -5.03
CA THR A 696 -16.09 36.56 -5.57
C THR A 696 -15.82 37.30 -6.87
N ARG A 697 -14.54 37.51 -7.18
CA ARG A 697 -14.10 38.18 -8.41
C ARG A 697 -14.05 37.27 -9.64
N PHE A 698 -14.18 35.96 -9.46
CA PHE A 698 -14.14 35.00 -10.55
C PHE A 698 -15.20 35.34 -11.61
N ARG A 699 -14.75 35.49 -12.85
CA ARG A 699 -15.62 35.73 -14.03
C ARG A 699 -14.99 35.07 -15.25
N PRO A 700 -15.68 34.11 -15.89
CA PRO A 700 -15.26 33.65 -17.22
C PRO A 700 -15.24 34.83 -18.21
N PRO A 701 -14.22 34.94 -19.06
CA PRO A 701 -14.18 35.98 -20.11
C PRO A 701 -15.41 35.80 -21.02
N GLN A 702 -16.01 36.92 -21.41
CA GLN A 702 -17.11 36.91 -22.37
C GLN A 702 -16.56 36.43 -23.72
N ARG A 703 -17.24 35.49 -24.36
CA ARG A 703 -16.93 35.14 -25.75
C ARG A 703 -17.24 36.33 -26.62
N ASP A 704 -16.30 36.74 -27.49
CA ASP A 704 -16.42 37.87 -28.38
C ASP A 704 -17.82 37.87 -29.06
N GLY A 705 -18.58 38.94 -28.86
CA GLY A 705 -19.82 39.24 -29.52
C GLY A 705 -21.12 38.97 -28.76
N GLN A 706 -21.09 38.46 -27.50
CA GLN A 706 -22.30 38.28 -26.71
C GLN A 706 -22.42 39.31 -25.59
N LEU A 707 -23.22 40.37 -25.82
CA LEU A 707 -23.63 41.31 -24.78
C LEU A 707 -24.50 40.56 -23.75
N THR A 708 -24.13 40.66 -22.46
CA THR A 708 -25.02 40.18 -21.36
C THR A 708 -26.24 41.11 -21.32
N LEU A 709 -27.42 40.53 -21.48
CA LEU A 709 -28.70 41.23 -21.39
C LEU A 709 -29.21 41.43 -19.95
N PHE A 710 -28.42 41.04 -18.92
CA PHE A 710 -28.75 41.27 -17.49
C PHE A 710 -27.49 41.45 -16.66
#